data_aca9499b14a9160e136bfa15631ca2b9
#
_entry.id   aca9499b14a9160e136bfa15631ca2b9
#
_cell.length_a   1.000
_cell.length_b   1.000
_cell.length_c   1.000
_cell.angle_alpha   90.00
_cell.angle_beta   90.00
_cell.angle_gamma   90.00
#
_symmetry.space_group_name_H-M   'P 1'
#
loop_
_entity.id
_entity.type
_entity.pdbx_description
1 polymer ?
#
loop_
_entity_poly.entity_id
_entity_poly.type
_entity_poly.pdbx_seq_one_letter_code
_entity_poly.pdbx_strand_id
1 'polypeptide(L)'
;MFSLLLGVLYILTPTVWGDISQRATLANNLVSNGTGTPYSMNVTDCPGYTLGSLQESDTGLTAHLTLAGPACNAFGLDISDLTIEVTYQSQSTLHVKIYDTANQQFTIPESVIERPAAPTTSYAGNSDLIFNYDATPFAFWITRRSDPGAMPLFDTRTSSLPPTPIPPFNASDASTAFDGFPLVFEDQYLQVASALPYGTNIYGLGEVIASSGFRRDIGTNGGVGTIQTHWSLGVSDPIDQNLYGSHPIYLEHRYNTTTGKASASGVLLLSSAGSDIFLQTPPNSKVSLIEYRMIGGILDFYFFSGPSDAEVIAQYGSVIGYPMWQPAWGFGFHLCRWGYHNVSDDRENVAQMRAAGIPLEVQWNDIDLYHAYRDFTTDPVSFPGDEVREFIQELAANHQHYIPIVDAAIAVTRNSTDVYDPFTRGVEEDVWIKNPDGSLYIAEVWPGYTVFPDWFSENMLSVWTDSLKNWSDMGVEFSGIWLDMNEPSTFCSYSCGTGANFSSVGPLTDVSSVVIGYPECYNETLWGPSGNMTVNGTSTYSCAANSTTMTLVEKRGVGAGREEGADLNNPPYAIHNAAGSLNQHSLASNATYSGGYVDLDVHNMFGLMEEKATHLAIQSILPEKRPFLISRSTFPSAGKWTGHWLGDNFSKWQYLYLNIQGVLQFQIYQIPMVGADTCGFNGNADEELCNRWMQLSAFTPFYRNHNTNGALPQEPYRWDSVANASRIAIAARYAMLPYWYTLFANSSMAGIPPVRALFYEFPDEPELFTVDKQWLVGSDILVTPVLTPGASTVEGIFPGRGSVMWRDWYTHAVVNATGQSTTLDAPISHINVHIRDNSALLLHQVPGYTIYETREGPYSLLVSLNAAGTAFGTAYVDDGISFPPGPSRSLTFQAAEGTLVIDSNGEYEIVQMLETITVLGVQKPTQVAIQGSPIEGWTYKEATEELVVSNTSVGLNGQTTLVWR
;
A
#
# COMPACT_ATOMS: atom_id res chain seq x y z
N MET A 1 -17.42 -50.35 23.01
CA MET A 1 -16.38 -50.79 22.09
C MET A 1 -15.80 -49.51 21.49
N PHE A 2 -14.58 -49.26 21.87
CA PHE A 2 -13.83 -48.06 21.53
C PHE A 2 -13.48 -48.00 20.05
N SER A 3 -13.64 -46.86 19.44
CA SER A 3 -12.94 -46.53 18.20
C SER A 3 -12.38 -45.09 18.36
N LEU A 4 -11.03 -45.03 18.46
CA LEU A 4 -10.25 -43.78 18.54
C LEU A 4 -10.34 -43.05 17.21
N LEU A 5 -10.79 -41.79 17.26
CA LEU A 5 -10.43 -40.79 16.28
C LEU A 5 -9.16 -40.10 16.79
N LEU A 6 -8.05 -40.31 16.09
CA LEU A 6 -6.85 -39.47 16.21
C LEU A 6 -7.15 -38.19 15.40
N GLY A 7 -7.49 -37.13 16.12
CA GLY A 7 -7.36 -35.77 15.59
C GLY A 7 -5.89 -35.40 15.56
N VAL A 8 -5.31 -35.21 14.39
CA VAL A 8 -3.98 -34.61 14.25
C VAL A 8 -4.14 -33.12 14.51
N LEU A 9 -3.87 -32.73 15.72
CA LEU A 9 -3.70 -31.35 16.15
C LEU A 9 -2.37 -30.86 15.54
N TYR A 10 -2.40 -30.16 14.42
CA TYR A 10 -1.26 -29.36 14.00
C TYR A 10 -1.15 -28.18 14.97
N ILE A 11 -0.39 -28.39 16.04
CA ILE A 11 0.17 -27.30 16.81
C ILE A 11 1.32 -26.77 15.94
N LEU A 12 1.04 -25.72 15.16
CA LEU A 12 2.07 -24.80 14.74
C LEU A 12 2.63 -24.18 16.04
N THR A 13 3.65 -24.81 16.60
CA THR A 13 4.46 -24.15 17.60
C THR A 13 5.07 -22.93 16.93
N PRO A 14 5.01 -21.75 17.54
CA PRO A 14 5.77 -20.61 17.08
C PRO A 14 7.26 -20.86 17.42
N THR A 15 7.95 -21.58 16.55
CA THR A 15 9.41 -21.65 16.57
C THR A 15 9.96 -20.63 15.59
N VAL A 16 9.52 -19.37 15.70
CA VAL A 16 10.20 -18.24 15.10
C VAL A 16 10.76 -17.36 16.23
N TRP A 17 11.46 -18.02 17.15
CA TRP A 17 12.57 -17.43 17.86
C TRP A 17 13.82 -18.11 17.31
N GLY A 18 14.10 -17.87 16.00
CA GLY A 18 15.43 -18.10 15.47
C GLY A 18 16.38 -17.22 16.27
N ASP A 19 17.21 -17.88 16.98
CA ASP A 19 18.20 -17.38 17.93
C ASP A 19 18.91 -16.14 17.36
N ILE A 20 18.60 -14.95 17.88
CA ILE A 20 19.29 -13.69 17.55
C ILE A 20 20.82 -13.86 17.80
N SER A 21 21.20 -14.80 18.66
CA SER A 21 22.61 -15.21 18.87
C SER A 21 23.25 -15.85 17.62
N GLN A 22 22.44 -16.40 16.68
CA GLN A 22 22.98 -16.89 15.41
C GLN A 22 23.28 -15.78 14.41
N ARG A 23 22.58 -14.62 14.48
CA ARG A 23 22.86 -13.49 13.58
C ARG A 23 24.24 -12.86 13.87
N ALA A 24 24.56 -12.63 15.13
CA ALA A 24 25.92 -12.18 15.51
C ALA A 24 27.01 -13.23 15.19
N THR A 25 26.63 -14.50 15.17
CA THR A 25 27.54 -15.61 14.82
C THR A 25 27.63 -15.77 13.29
N LEU A 26 26.60 -15.49 12.54
CA LEU A 26 26.61 -15.49 11.08
C LEU A 26 27.46 -14.32 10.51
N ALA A 27 27.34 -13.12 11.04
CA ALA A 27 28.20 -12.00 10.65
C ALA A 27 29.69 -12.31 10.90
N ASN A 28 30.00 -13.05 12.00
CA ASN A 28 31.37 -13.47 12.30
C ASN A 28 31.85 -14.72 11.54
N ASN A 29 30.95 -15.52 10.95
CA ASN A 29 31.28 -16.74 10.22
C ASN A 29 31.34 -16.57 8.70
N LEU A 30 30.79 -15.49 8.15
CA LEU A 30 30.79 -15.22 6.71
C LEU A 30 32.14 -14.73 6.16
N VAL A 31 33.07 -14.34 7.03
CA VAL A 31 34.39 -13.81 6.67
C VAL A 31 35.42 -14.89 6.29
N SER A 32 35.11 -16.20 6.31
CA SER A 32 36.18 -17.17 6.35
C SER A 32 36.53 -17.97 5.10
N ASN A 33 35.81 -17.86 3.96
CA ASN A 33 36.06 -18.77 2.83
C ASN A 33 36.15 -18.11 1.43
N GLY A 34 36.25 -16.80 1.32
CA GLY A 34 36.55 -16.14 0.07
C GLY A 34 37.99 -15.66 -0.01
N THR A 35 38.61 -15.74 -1.16
CA THR A 35 39.92 -15.18 -1.44
C THR A 35 39.89 -13.67 -1.67
N GLY A 36 38.83 -12.97 -1.18
CA GLY A 36 38.65 -11.53 -1.28
C GLY A 36 39.30 -10.75 -0.13
N THR A 37 39.55 -9.46 -0.34
CA THR A 37 39.99 -8.52 0.67
C THR A 37 39.01 -8.51 1.85
N PRO A 38 39.44 -8.73 3.11
CA PRO A 38 38.48 -8.70 4.21
C PRO A 38 37.96 -7.27 4.42
N TYR A 39 36.64 -7.10 4.40
CA TYR A 39 35.99 -5.86 4.76
C TYR A 39 36.24 -5.53 6.23
N SER A 40 36.33 -4.23 6.55
CA SER A 40 36.63 -3.81 7.94
C SER A 40 35.45 -4.00 8.90
N MET A 41 34.21 -4.10 8.37
CA MET A 41 32.94 -4.17 9.12
C MET A 41 32.78 -3.00 10.10
N ASN A 42 33.44 -1.86 9.82
CA ASN A 42 33.47 -0.71 10.68
C ASN A 42 33.54 0.59 9.87
N VAL A 43 32.58 1.46 10.08
CA VAL A 43 32.46 2.76 9.38
C VAL A 43 33.23 3.90 10.09
N THR A 44 33.81 3.64 11.28
CA THR A 44 34.49 4.68 12.08
C THR A 44 35.64 5.35 11.34
N ASP A 45 36.36 4.55 10.55
CA ASP A 45 37.54 5.01 9.78
C ASP A 45 37.20 5.48 8.36
N CYS A 46 35.93 5.47 7.97
CA CYS A 46 35.52 5.92 6.65
C CYS A 46 35.71 7.43 6.51
N PRO A 47 36.43 7.88 5.45
CA PRO A 47 36.84 9.27 5.35
C PRO A 47 35.71 10.21 4.92
N GLY A 48 34.58 9.68 4.43
CA GLY A 48 33.57 10.47 3.73
C GLY A 48 34.09 11.05 2.42
N TYR A 49 33.51 12.15 1.97
CA TYR A 49 33.82 12.75 0.66
C TYR A 49 34.18 14.24 0.81
N THR A 50 34.83 14.77 -0.23
CA THR A 50 35.13 16.18 -0.41
C THR A 50 34.49 16.65 -1.73
N LEU A 51 33.82 17.79 -1.68
CA LEU A 51 33.24 18.41 -2.86
C LEU A 51 34.35 19.10 -3.68
N GLY A 52 34.44 18.70 -4.96
CA GLY A 52 35.38 19.22 -5.93
C GLY A 52 34.77 20.29 -6.86
N SER A 53 34.77 20.03 -8.17
CA SER A 53 34.20 20.98 -9.13
C SER A 53 32.68 21.10 -8.99
N LEU A 54 32.19 22.34 -8.98
CA LEU A 54 30.78 22.70 -8.89
C LEU A 54 30.35 23.45 -10.16
N GLN A 55 29.22 23.13 -10.70
CA GLN A 55 28.53 23.84 -11.77
C GLN A 55 27.11 24.18 -11.33
N GLU A 56 26.82 25.48 -11.24
CA GLU A 56 25.46 25.97 -10.99
C GLU A 56 24.71 26.15 -12.30
N SER A 57 23.40 25.93 -12.25
CA SER A 57 22.45 26.16 -13.34
C SER A 57 21.25 26.97 -12.83
N ASP A 58 20.39 27.41 -13.74
CA ASP A 58 19.15 28.11 -13.37
C ASP A 58 18.17 27.21 -12.61
N THR A 59 18.31 25.88 -12.71
CA THR A 59 17.40 24.90 -12.11
C THR A 59 18.02 24.12 -10.95
N GLY A 60 19.32 24.32 -10.65
CA GLY A 60 19.99 23.58 -9.57
C GLY A 60 21.51 23.65 -9.68
N LEU A 61 22.17 22.56 -9.28
CA LEU A 61 23.62 22.43 -9.37
C LEU A 61 24.05 20.97 -9.64
N THR A 62 25.24 20.81 -10.20
CA THR A 62 25.93 19.51 -10.32
C THR A 62 27.34 19.67 -9.77
N ALA A 63 27.82 18.72 -8.98
CA ALA A 63 29.17 18.72 -8.46
C ALA A 63 29.78 17.31 -8.42
N HIS A 64 31.12 17.24 -8.44
CA HIS A 64 31.86 16.02 -8.18
C HIS A 64 32.20 15.90 -6.71
N LEU A 65 32.07 14.69 -6.17
CA LEU A 65 32.54 14.33 -4.84
C LEU A 65 33.67 13.31 -5.00
N THR A 66 34.76 13.51 -4.31
CA THR A 66 35.90 12.59 -4.28
C THR A 66 36.13 12.07 -2.87
N LEU A 67 36.53 10.81 -2.74
CA LEU A 67 36.82 10.20 -1.44
C LEU A 67 37.84 11.07 -0.67
N ALA A 68 37.53 11.43 0.59
CA ALA A 68 38.31 12.40 1.35
C ALA A 68 39.63 11.85 1.97
N GLY A 69 39.87 10.53 1.87
CA GLY A 69 41.02 9.84 2.44
C GLY A 69 41.21 8.43 1.88
N PRO A 70 41.97 7.59 2.59
CA PRO A 70 42.09 6.18 2.22
C PRO A 70 40.72 5.49 2.27
N ALA A 71 40.48 4.55 1.35
CA ALA A 71 39.30 3.72 1.35
C ALA A 71 39.16 2.95 2.68
N CYS A 72 37.96 2.87 3.23
CA CYS A 72 37.67 2.10 4.45
C CYS A 72 37.21 0.69 4.13
N ASN A 73 36.50 0.49 3.01
CA ASN A 73 35.93 -0.77 2.58
C ASN A 73 35.20 -1.47 3.75
N ALA A 74 34.18 -0.81 4.28
CA ALA A 74 33.48 -1.30 5.47
C ALA A 74 32.68 -2.58 5.18
N PHE A 75 31.85 -2.56 4.13
CA PHE A 75 30.97 -3.65 3.71
C PHE A 75 30.99 -3.87 2.19
N GLY A 76 31.90 -3.24 1.48
CA GLY A 76 32.09 -3.32 0.05
C GLY A 76 33.36 -2.59 -0.36
N LEU A 77 33.50 -2.25 -1.63
CA LEU A 77 34.59 -1.42 -2.11
C LEU A 77 34.14 0.04 -2.24
N ASP A 78 34.87 0.95 -1.58
CA ASP A 78 34.61 2.37 -1.69
C ASP A 78 34.64 2.86 -3.14
N ILE A 79 33.62 3.60 -3.56
CA ILE A 79 33.56 4.27 -4.86
C ILE A 79 34.16 5.67 -4.70
N SER A 80 35.32 5.89 -5.35
CA SER A 80 36.13 7.07 -5.16
C SER A 80 35.56 8.36 -5.73
N ASP A 81 34.75 8.24 -6.80
CA ASP A 81 34.25 9.35 -7.58
C ASP A 81 32.72 9.32 -7.71
N LEU A 82 32.05 10.28 -7.06
CA LEU A 82 30.61 10.43 -7.10
C LEU A 82 30.21 11.73 -7.79
N THR A 83 29.02 11.74 -8.34
CA THR A 83 28.33 12.93 -8.82
C THR A 83 27.14 13.23 -7.92
N ILE A 84 27.00 14.49 -7.49
CA ILE A 84 25.77 14.98 -6.89
C ILE A 84 25.05 15.90 -7.87
N GLU A 85 23.76 15.66 -8.07
CA GLU A 85 22.83 16.51 -8.81
C GLU A 85 21.74 17.00 -7.88
N VAL A 86 21.52 18.30 -7.89
CA VAL A 86 20.45 18.97 -7.14
C VAL A 86 19.56 19.70 -8.11
N THR A 87 18.27 19.36 -8.12
CA THR A 87 17.29 19.96 -9.03
C THR A 87 16.08 20.50 -8.26
N TYR A 88 15.79 21.78 -8.42
CA TYR A 88 14.54 22.38 -7.92
C TYR A 88 13.41 22.04 -8.88
N GLN A 89 12.71 20.93 -8.62
CA GLN A 89 11.65 20.40 -9.49
C GLN A 89 10.42 21.34 -9.53
N SER A 90 10.10 21.95 -8.39
CA SER A 90 9.01 22.91 -8.24
C SER A 90 9.29 23.89 -7.09
N GLN A 91 8.32 24.72 -6.76
CA GLN A 91 8.38 25.58 -5.57
C GLN A 91 8.43 24.79 -4.25
N SER A 92 7.89 23.57 -4.26
CA SER A 92 7.71 22.72 -3.07
C SER A 92 8.46 21.40 -3.11
N THR A 93 9.15 21.09 -4.21
CA THR A 93 9.85 19.82 -4.40
C THR A 93 11.29 20.04 -4.83
N LEU A 94 12.21 19.45 -4.06
CA LEU A 94 13.65 19.46 -4.32
C LEU A 94 14.12 18.01 -4.51
N HIS A 95 14.92 17.76 -5.56
CA HIS A 95 15.54 16.48 -5.86
C HIS A 95 17.05 16.56 -5.61
N VAL A 96 17.58 15.60 -4.87
CA VAL A 96 19.03 15.45 -4.60
C VAL A 96 19.44 14.03 -4.90
N LYS A 97 20.26 13.84 -5.92
CA LYS A 97 20.74 12.54 -6.37
C LYS A 97 22.26 12.46 -6.22
N ILE A 98 22.75 11.43 -5.50
CA ILE A 98 24.17 11.11 -5.38
C ILE A 98 24.39 9.72 -5.94
N TYR A 99 25.29 9.61 -6.92
CA TYR A 99 25.55 8.38 -7.65
C TYR A 99 27.01 8.28 -8.10
N ASP A 100 27.49 7.09 -8.44
CA ASP A 100 28.82 6.88 -8.99
C ASP A 100 28.98 7.57 -10.36
N THR A 101 30.07 8.30 -10.54
CA THR A 101 30.31 9.05 -11.78
C THR A 101 30.42 8.14 -13.02
N ALA A 102 30.84 6.91 -12.83
CA ALA A 102 30.85 5.88 -13.89
C ALA A 102 29.46 5.35 -14.24
N ASN A 103 28.45 5.65 -13.40
CA ASN A 103 27.04 5.29 -13.61
C ASN A 103 26.82 3.77 -13.73
N GLN A 104 27.51 3.01 -12.86
CA GLN A 104 27.47 1.55 -12.84
C GLN A 104 26.57 0.99 -11.75
N GLN A 105 26.34 1.77 -10.67
CA GLN A 105 25.44 1.36 -9.62
C GLN A 105 23.99 1.34 -10.12
N PHE A 106 23.17 0.45 -9.54
CA PHE A 106 21.80 0.27 -9.96
C PHE A 106 20.98 1.55 -9.77
N THR A 107 20.21 1.89 -10.78
CA THR A 107 19.24 2.99 -10.75
C THR A 107 17.92 2.47 -11.30
N ILE A 108 16.80 2.72 -10.58
CA ILE A 108 15.47 2.31 -11.03
C ILE A 108 15.21 2.86 -12.44
N PRO A 109 14.92 1.99 -13.45
CA PRO A 109 14.67 2.44 -14.82
C PRO A 109 13.44 3.34 -14.94
N GLU A 110 13.48 4.35 -15.82
CA GLU A 110 12.31 5.18 -16.11
C GLU A 110 11.17 4.39 -16.76
N SER A 111 11.45 3.26 -17.36
CA SER A 111 10.42 2.33 -17.84
C SER A 111 9.61 1.69 -16.71
N VAL A 112 10.13 1.64 -15.49
CA VAL A 112 9.43 1.16 -14.30
C VAL A 112 8.73 2.32 -13.60
N ILE A 113 9.47 3.34 -13.19
CA ILE A 113 8.94 4.57 -12.59
C ILE A 113 9.39 5.77 -13.41
N GLU A 114 8.45 6.41 -14.07
CA GLU A 114 8.66 7.64 -14.83
C GLU A 114 9.06 8.78 -13.89
N ARG A 115 10.10 9.51 -14.24
CA ARG A 115 10.54 10.68 -13.45
C ARG A 115 9.82 11.95 -13.88
N PRO A 116 9.64 12.92 -12.98
CA PRO A 116 9.16 14.24 -13.37
C PRO A 116 10.03 14.86 -14.46
N ALA A 117 9.41 15.47 -15.44
CA ALA A 117 10.14 16.18 -16.50
C ALA A 117 11.08 17.24 -15.92
N ALA A 118 12.23 17.42 -16.55
CA ALA A 118 13.16 18.46 -16.16
C ALA A 118 12.47 19.85 -16.12
N PRO A 119 12.64 20.65 -15.06
CA PRO A 119 11.96 21.93 -14.94
C PRO A 119 12.42 22.89 -16.05
N THR A 120 11.46 23.50 -16.73
CA THR A 120 11.70 24.51 -17.78
C THR A 120 11.80 25.92 -17.21
N THR A 121 11.51 26.10 -15.92
CA THR A 121 11.51 27.36 -15.18
C THR A 121 12.45 27.25 -13.98
N SER A 122 13.19 28.32 -13.67
CA SER A 122 13.99 28.35 -12.46
C SER A 122 13.11 28.49 -11.21
N TYR A 123 13.17 27.52 -10.32
CA TYR A 123 12.50 27.58 -9.02
C TYR A 123 13.46 27.90 -7.86
N ALA A 124 14.78 27.87 -8.05
CA ALA A 124 15.78 28.06 -7.00
C ALA A 124 15.58 29.36 -6.18
N GLY A 125 15.14 30.44 -6.86
CA GLY A 125 14.90 31.74 -6.22
C GLY A 125 13.63 31.85 -5.38
N ASN A 126 12.62 31.01 -5.63
CA ASN A 126 11.28 31.07 -5.02
C ASN A 126 10.79 29.75 -4.41
N SER A 127 11.60 28.71 -4.48
CA SER A 127 11.34 27.47 -3.74
C SER A 127 11.36 27.71 -2.24
N ASP A 128 10.47 27.05 -1.49
CA ASP A 128 10.55 27.06 -0.03
C ASP A 128 11.74 26.25 0.48
N LEU A 129 12.20 25.26 -0.28
CA LEU A 129 13.36 24.43 0.05
C LEU A 129 14.66 25.08 -0.43
N ILE A 130 15.67 25.09 0.43
CA ILE A 130 17.00 25.62 0.13
C ILE A 130 18.03 24.52 0.38
N PHE A 131 18.76 24.14 -0.67
CA PHE A 131 19.91 23.24 -0.56
C PHE A 131 21.12 24.02 -0.05
N ASN A 132 21.78 23.48 0.97
CA ASN A 132 22.99 24.02 1.55
C ASN A 132 24.02 22.87 1.67
N TYR A 133 25.32 23.20 1.66
CA TYR A 133 26.39 22.21 1.78
C TYR A 133 27.64 22.73 2.43
N ASP A 134 28.40 21.83 3.04
CA ASP A 134 29.81 22.01 3.40
C ASP A 134 30.68 21.22 2.43
N ALA A 135 31.81 21.77 2.00
CA ALA A 135 32.65 21.15 0.99
C ALA A 135 33.61 20.09 1.56
N THR A 136 34.07 20.24 2.80
CA THR A 136 35.07 19.33 3.41
C THR A 136 34.92 19.30 4.93
N PRO A 137 34.54 18.16 5.53
CA PRO A 137 33.97 16.99 4.86
C PRO A 137 32.64 17.35 4.18
N PHE A 138 32.33 16.71 3.06
CA PHE A 138 31.09 16.96 2.37
C PHE A 138 29.90 16.58 3.27
N ALA A 139 29.01 17.53 3.43
CA ALA A 139 27.71 17.35 4.07
C ALA A 139 26.69 18.27 3.42
N PHE A 140 25.42 17.94 3.44
CA PHE A 140 24.36 18.81 2.95
C PHE A 140 23.19 18.89 3.93
N TRP A 141 22.43 19.98 3.84
CA TRP A 141 21.21 20.15 4.63
C TRP A 141 20.18 20.97 3.87
N ILE A 142 18.91 20.67 4.16
CA ILE A 142 17.77 21.33 3.52
C ILE A 142 17.06 22.20 4.55
N THR A 143 16.96 23.50 4.26
CA THR A 143 16.25 24.47 5.11
C THR A 143 14.99 25.00 4.41
N ARG A 144 14.09 25.60 5.21
CA ARG A 144 12.92 26.33 4.68
C ARG A 144 13.22 27.80 4.51
N ARG A 145 12.80 28.37 3.39
CA ARG A 145 12.82 29.83 3.18
C ARG A 145 11.74 30.51 4.03
N SER A 146 10.59 29.86 4.20
CA SER A 146 9.47 30.36 5.02
C SER A 146 9.75 30.38 6.52
N ASP A 147 10.69 29.55 7.00
CA ASP A 147 11.13 29.52 8.42
C ASP A 147 12.64 29.30 8.54
N PRO A 148 13.44 30.36 8.26
CA PRO A 148 14.91 30.26 8.25
C PRO A 148 15.53 30.03 9.63
N GLY A 149 14.74 30.14 10.70
CA GLY A 149 15.18 29.88 12.08
C GLY A 149 14.89 28.45 12.56
N ALA A 150 14.13 27.69 11.78
CA ALA A 150 13.82 26.30 12.12
C ALA A 150 15.04 25.39 11.92
N MET A 151 15.06 24.27 12.64
CA MET A 151 16.01 23.19 12.39
C MET A 151 15.81 22.68 10.94
N PRO A 152 16.90 22.37 10.19
CA PRO A 152 16.80 21.83 8.84
C PRO A 152 15.83 20.65 8.75
N LEU A 153 15.21 20.46 7.58
CA LEU A 153 14.34 19.30 7.31
C LEU A 153 15.15 18.01 7.20
N PHE A 154 16.36 18.14 6.69
CA PHE A 154 17.34 17.07 6.56
C PHE A 154 18.73 17.69 6.79
N ASP A 155 19.57 17.07 7.61
CA ASP A 155 20.87 17.63 7.98
C ASP A 155 21.90 16.52 8.21
N THR A 156 22.79 16.34 7.26
CA THR A 156 23.82 15.29 7.30
C THR A 156 25.12 15.70 7.98
N ARG A 157 25.20 16.92 8.50
CA ARG A 157 26.40 17.41 9.18
C ARG A 157 26.65 16.63 10.48
N THR A 158 27.81 16.05 10.64
CA THR A 158 28.16 15.30 11.86
C THR A 158 28.09 16.17 13.13
N SER A 159 28.26 17.48 13.02
CA SER A 159 28.11 18.44 14.13
C SER A 159 26.65 18.61 14.58
N SER A 160 25.68 18.25 13.76
CA SER A 160 24.24 18.31 14.07
C SER A 160 23.72 17.00 14.64
N LEU A 161 24.42 15.91 14.40
CA LEU A 161 24.09 14.56 14.84
C LEU A 161 24.57 14.30 16.29
N PRO A 162 24.02 13.31 16.99
CA PRO A 162 24.50 12.90 18.30
C PRO A 162 25.97 12.46 18.25
N PRO A 163 26.74 12.65 19.32
CA PRO A 163 28.13 12.16 19.36
C PRO A 163 28.15 10.61 19.37
N THR A 164 29.08 10.03 18.59
CA THR A 164 29.33 8.59 18.53
C THR A 164 30.57 8.20 19.37
N PRO A 165 30.73 6.91 19.79
CA PRO A 165 29.83 5.80 19.50
C PRO A 165 28.54 5.84 20.34
N ILE A 166 27.43 5.39 19.73
CA ILE A 166 26.15 5.19 20.41
C ILE A 166 25.96 3.68 20.61
N PRO A 167 25.80 3.20 21.85
CA PRO A 167 25.57 1.79 22.12
C PRO A 167 24.30 1.28 21.41
N PRO A 168 24.24 -0.04 21.13
CA PRO A 168 23.05 -0.65 20.56
C PRO A 168 21.81 -0.34 21.41
N PHE A 169 20.73 0.10 20.80
CA PHE A 169 19.46 0.26 21.50
C PHE A 169 18.74 -1.08 21.71
N ASN A 170 19.07 -2.08 20.90
CA ASN A 170 18.78 -3.48 21.19
C ASN A 170 20.06 -4.17 21.67
N ALA A 171 20.19 -4.42 22.98
CA ALA A 171 21.41 -4.99 23.57
C ALA A 171 21.76 -6.41 23.06
N SER A 172 20.80 -7.11 22.44
CA SER A 172 21.02 -8.42 21.82
C SER A 172 21.44 -8.33 20.35
N ASP A 173 21.49 -7.13 19.79
CA ASP A 173 21.81 -6.88 18.37
C ASP A 173 22.84 -5.76 18.24
N ALA A 174 24.10 -6.14 18.06
CA ALA A 174 25.19 -5.20 17.93
C ALA A 174 25.10 -4.31 16.68
N SER A 175 24.37 -4.72 15.65
CA SER A 175 24.20 -3.95 14.42
C SER A 175 23.35 -2.69 14.63
N THR A 176 22.62 -2.59 15.75
CA THR A 176 21.86 -1.39 16.16
C THR A 176 22.71 -0.31 16.83
N ALA A 177 24.04 -0.49 16.89
CA ALA A 177 24.98 0.55 17.31
C ALA A 177 25.24 1.57 16.18
N PHE A 178 25.60 2.80 16.58
CA PHE A 178 26.05 3.83 15.63
C PHE A 178 27.48 4.20 15.97
N ASP A 179 28.42 3.75 15.15
CA ASP A 179 29.86 3.94 15.38
C ASP A 179 30.37 5.25 14.77
N GLY A 180 29.65 5.79 13.80
CA GLY A 180 29.95 7.08 13.15
C GLY A 180 28.91 7.39 12.08
N PHE A 181 28.90 8.63 11.60
CA PHE A 181 27.96 9.10 10.58
C PHE A 181 28.68 9.67 9.34
N PRO A 182 29.73 9.03 8.80
CA PRO A 182 30.28 9.46 7.52
C PRO A 182 29.27 9.16 6.41
N LEU A 183 29.33 9.92 5.31
CA LEU A 183 28.75 9.46 4.07
C LEU A 183 29.60 8.28 3.57
N VAL A 184 29.02 7.07 3.52
CA VAL A 184 29.66 5.89 2.94
C VAL A 184 28.96 5.55 1.63
N PHE A 185 29.76 5.30 0.57
CA PHE A 185 29.24 4.89 -0.73
C PHE A 185 30.17 3.83 -1.33
N GLU A 186 29.78 2.58 -1.09
CA GLU A 186 30.48 1.39 -1.55
C GLU A 186 29.63 0.63 -2.58
N ASP A 187 30.21 -0.29 -3.32
CA ASP A 187 29.51 -1.09 -4.33
C ASP A 187 28.39 -1.98 -3.78
N GLN A 188 28.44 -2.32 -2.48
CA GLN A 188 27.45 -3.15 -1.79
C GLN A 188 26.95 -2.54 -0.46
N TYR A 189 27.31 -1.29 -0.16
CA TYR A 189 26.86 -0.63 1.06
C TYR A 189 26.85 0.88 0.91
N LEU A 190 25.72 1.49 1.27
CA LEU A 190 25.56 2.94 1.35
C LEU A 190 25.08 3.30 2.74
N GLN A 191 25.64 4.38 3.32
CA GLN A 191 25.18 4.92 4.60
C GLN A 191 25.07 6.44 4.54
N VAL A 192 23.95 6.97 5.04
CA VAL A 192 23.74 8.40 5.27
C VAL A 192 22.81 8.59 6.47
N ALA A 193 23.16 9.56 7.34
CA ALA A 193 22.33 9.91 8.48
C ALA A 193 21.90 11.38 8.44
N SER A 194 20.76 11.69 9.00
CA SER A 194 20.24 13.05 9.17
C SER A 194 19.76 13.29 10.60
N ALA A 195 20.08 14.46 11.11
CA ALA A 195 19.54 14.93 12.38
C ALA A 195 18.05 15.31 12.22
N LEU A 196 17.26 14.97 13.24
CA LEU A 196 15.85 15.31 13.38
C LEU A 196 15.61 16.09 14.67
N PRO A 197 14.57 16.93 14.75
CA PRO A 197 14.16 17.53 16.02
C PRO A 197 13.88 16.47 17.08
N TYR A 198 14.29 16.75 18.32
CA TYR A 198 14.02 15.83 19.44
C TYR A 198 12.53 15.53 19.57
N GLY A 199 12.17 14.25 19.51
CA GLY A 199 10.79 13.81 19.71
C GLY A 199 9.82 14.26 18.62
N THR A 200 10.29 14.60 17.43
CA THR A 200 9.43 14.93 16.29
C THR A 200 8.47 13.77 15.92
N ASN A 201 7.40 14.06 15.17
CA ASN A 201 6.45 13.02 14.80
C ASN A 201 6.75 12.56 13.38
N ILE A 202 7.03 11.26 13.25
CA ILE A 202 7.32 10.59 11.97
C ILE A 202 6.20 9.59 11.69
N TYR A 203 5.73 9.57 10.44
CA TYR A 203 4.75 8.64 9.89
C TYR A 203 5.24 8.08 8.56
N GLY A 204 4.71 6.92 8.15
CA GLY A 204 5.19 6.26 6.94
C GLY A 204 6.32 5.28 7.23
N LEU A 205 7.22 5.07 6.27
CA LEU A 205 8.23 4.02 6.27
C LEU A 205 7.61 2.63 6.50
N GLY A 206 7.23 1.95 5.45
CA GLY A 206 6.61 0.62 5.50
C GLY A 206 6.91 -0.20 4.24
N GLU A 207 6.20 -1.28 4.06
CA GLU A 207 4.98 -1.66 4.76
C GLU A 207 5.29 -2.29 6.12
N VAL A 208 4.48 -1.99 7.12
CA VAL A 208 4.67 -2.52 8.47
C VAL A 208 3.39 -2.41 9.30
N ILE A 209 3.16 -3.42 10.15
CA ILE A 209 2.23 -3.32 11.28
C ILE A 209 3.06 -2.93 12.51
N ALA A 210 2.99 -1.65 12.90
CA ALA A 210 3.83 -1.13 13.97
C ALA A 210 3.15 -1.25 15.35
N SER A 211 3.85 -1.83 16.33
CA SER A 211 3.38 -1.87 17.73
C SER A 211 3.25 -0.46 18.34
N SER A 212 4.01 0.50 17.82
CA SER A 212 3.93 1.91 18.21
C SER A 212 2.68 2.64 17.70
N GLY A 213 1.89 2.01 16.85
CA GLY A 213 0.75 2.62 16.16
C GLY A 213 1.14 3.35 14.86
N PHE A 214 0.27 4.24 14.40
CA PHE A 214 0.49 4.99 13.16
C PHE A 214 1.73 5.90 13.22
N ARG A 215 1.98 6.55 14.38
CA ARG A 215 3.20 7.32 14.62
C ARG A 215 4.35 6.39 14.95
N ARG A 216 5.48 6.53 14.23
CA ARG A 216 6.67 5.69 14.43
C ARG A 216 7.36 5.98 15.77
N ASP A 217 7.88 4.94 16.42
CA ASP A 217 8.71 5.08 17.60
C ASP A 217 10.10 5.59 17.20
N ILE A 218 10.52 6.70 17.77
CA ILE A 218 11.83 7.29 17.56
C ILE A 218 12.70 7.26 18.83
N GLY A 219 12.39 6.36 19.76
CA GLY A 219 13.17 6.19 21.00
C GLY A 219 12.92 7.24 22.08
N THR A 220 11.76 7.92 22.05
CA THR A 220 11.34 8.89 23.09
C THR A 220 10.18 8.35 23.92
N ASN A 221 9.87 9.01 25.05
CA ASN A 221 8.73 8.65 25.90
C ASN A 221 8.67 7.18 26.32
N GLY A 222 9.84 6.56 26.57
CA GLY A 222 9.96 5.16 26.96
C GLY A 222 10.00 4.18 25.78
N GLY A 223 9.98 4.67 24.54
CA GLY A 223 10.23 3.87 23.34
C GLY A 223 11.71 3.50 23.18
N VAL A 224 11.99 2.56 22.31
CA VAL A 224 13.34 2.04 22.05
C VAL A 224 13.92 2.50 20.71
N GLY A 225 13.07 3.05 19.82
CA GLY A 225 13.42 3.37 18.44
C GLY A 225 12.89 2.33 17.46
N THR A 226 13.06 2.61 16.17
CA THR A 226 12.58 1.77 15.09
C THR A 226 13.71 1.36 14.16
N ILE A 227 13.67 0.13 13.68
CA ILE A 227 14.36 -0.33 12.47
C ILE A 227 13.27 -0.68 11.48
N GLN A 228 13.20 0.05 10.37
CA GLN A 228 12.34 -0.30 9.27
C GLN A 228 13.16 -0.92 8.15
N THR A 229 12.98 -2.22 7.96
CA THR A 229 13.61 -2.94 6.86
C THR A 229 12.75 -2.88 5.60
N HIS A 230 13.37 -2.56 4.48
CA HIS A 230 12.78 -2.56 3.14
C HIS A 230 13.28 -3.78 2.36
N TRP A 231 12.52 -4.84 2.41
CA TRP A 231 12.67 -6.07 1.63
C TRP A 231 11.30 -6.72 1.59
N SER A 232 10.67 -6.73 0.43
CA SER A 232 9.32 -7.27 0.27
C SER A 232 9.29 -8.76 0.61
N LEU A 233 8.34 -9.18 1.44
CA LEU A 233 8.31 -10.53 2.00
C LEU A 233 6.89 -11.03 2.21
N GLY A 234 6.54 -12.18 1.61
CA GLY A 234 5.28 -12.86 1.82
C GLY A 234 5.25 -13.60 3.17
N VAL A 235 4.62 -13.00 4.17
CA VAL A 235 4.46 -13.54 5.54
C VAL A 235 3.09 -13.17 6.09
N SER A 236 2.55 -13.97 7.01
CA SER A 236 1.29 -13.64 7.68
C SER A 236 1.51 -12.56 8.73
N ASP A 237 1.20 -11.34 8.45
CA ASP A 237 1.07 -10.12 9.27
C ASP A 237 1.84 -10.09 10.62
N PRO A 238 3.17 -10.27 10.68
CA PRO A 238 3.93 -10.08 11.91
C PRO A 238 4.02 -8.60 12.29
N ILE A 239 4.06 -8.35 13.60
CA ILE A 239 4.19 -6.99 14.14
C ILE A 239 5.67 -6.59 14.19
N ASP A 240 5.97 -5.31 13.85
CA ASP A 240 7.32 -4.71 13.85
C ASP A 240 8.33 -5.44 12.93
N GLN A 241 7.86 -5.98 11.81
CA GLN A 241 8.69 -6.65 10.81
C GLN A 241 8.36 -6.12 9.42
N ASN A 242 9.28 -6.32 8.45
CA ASN A 242 8.98 -6.01 7.06
C ASN A 242 7.90 -6.95 6.51
N LEU A 243 7.03 -6.38 5.69
CA LEU A 243 5.87 -7.04 5.09
C LEU A 243 5.98 -7.05 3.55
N TYR A 244 4.85 -7.19 2.92
CA TYR A 244 4.65 -7.43 1.50
C TYR A 244 5.23 -6.34 0.59
N GLY A 245 5.13 -5.06 1.00
CA GLY A 245 5.55 -3.91 0.19
C GLY A 245 6.71 -3.12 0.80
N SER A 246 7.31 -2.25 -0.03
CA SER A 246 8.43 -1.39 0.38
C SER A 246 8.16 0.07 0.02
N HIS A 247 8.02 0.94 1.04
CA HIS A 247 7.70 2.36 0.86
C HIS A 247 8.66 3.25 1.68
N PRO A 248 9.81 3.64 1.11
CA PRO A 248 10.83 4.45 1.79
C PRO A 248 10.51 5.96 1.75
N ILE A 249 9.30 6.29 2.11
CA ILE A 249 8.77 7.65 2.27
C ILE A 249 8.37 7.89 3.72
N TYR A 250 8.77 9.01 4.30
CA TYR A 250 8.20 9.47 5.56
C TYR A 250 7.63 10.88 5.46
N LEU A 251 6.61 11.09 6.28
CA LEU A 251 6.01 12.38 6.58
C LEU A 251 6.45 12.79 7.98
N GLU A 252 7.02 13.99 8.11
CA GLU A 252 7.37 14.61 9.39
C GLU A 252 6.37 15.72 9.72
N HIS A 253 5.72 15.63 10.87
CA HIS A 253 4.81 16.63 11.41
C HIS A 253 5.48 17.34 12.60
N ARG A 254 5.96 18.57 12.39
CA ARG A 254 6.63 19.40 13.39
C ARG A 254 5.64 20.33 14.06
N TYR A 255 5.73 20.43 15.39
CA TYR A 255 4.94 21.36 16.17
C TYR A 255 5.80 22.34 16.94
N ASN A 256 5.62 23.64 16.71
CA ASN A 256 6.32 24.69 17.41
C ASN A 256 5.53 25.09 18.66
N THR A 257 5.99 24.66 19.84
CA THR A 257 5.35 24.94 21.13
C THR A 257 5.32 26.44 21.49
N THR A 258 6.19 27.27 20.90
CA THR A 258 6.23 28.71 21.15
C THR A 258 5.13 29.44 20.38
N THR A 259 4.92 29.06 19.12
CA THR A 259 3.91 29.69 18.25
C THR A 259 2.56 28.98 18.31
N GLY A 260 2.52 27.73 18.77
CA GLY A 260 1.34 26.88 18.72
C GLY A 260 0.95 26.47 17.32
N LYS A 261 1.92 26.44 16.37
CA LYS A 261 1.69 26.09 14.97
C LYS A 261 2.47 24.84 14.55
N ALA A 262 1.85 24.07 13.68
CA ALA A 262 2.48 22.94 13.06
C ALA A 262 2.89 23.22 11.61
N SER A 263 3.79 22.39 11.10
CA SER A 263 4.16 22.33 9.68
C SER A 263 4.59 20.90 9.34
N ALA A 264 4.22 20.44 8.16
CA ALA A 264 4.62 19.13 7.66
C ALA A 264 5.70 19.24 6.57
N SER A 265 6.48 18.18 6.43
CA SER A 265 7.43 17.95 5.33
C SER A 265 7.54 16.45 5.05
N GLY A 266 8.08 16.09 3.89
CA GLY A 266 8.28 14.69 3.53
C GLY A 266 9.64 14.45 2.88
N VAL A 267 10.14 13.22 3.02
CA VAL A 267 11.37 12.77 2.35
C VAL A 267 11.14 11.38 1.79
N LEU A 268 11.37 11.24 0.49
CA LEU A 268 11.40 9.97 -0.23
C LEU A 268 12.85 9.62 -0.55
N LEU A 269 13.28 8.41 -0.23
CA LEU A 269 14.45 7.77 -0.83
C LEU A 269 13.97 6.83 -1.95
N LEU A 270 14.10 7.22 -3.19
CA LEU A 270 13.63 6.41 -4.33
C LEU A 270 14.67 5.34 -4.68
N SER A 271 14.62 4.24 -3.96
CA SER A 271 15.52 3.09 -4.13
C SER A 271 14.77 1.78 -3.95
N SER A 272 15.07 0.80 -4.79
CA SER A 272 14.59 -0.59 -4.68
C SER A 272 15.58 -1.52 -3.96
N ALA A 273 16.76 -1.04 -3.61
CA ALA A 273 17.75 -1.82 -2.87
C ALA A 273 17.22 -2.19 -1.49
N GLY A 274 17.53 -3.41 -1.05
CA GLY A 274 17.28 -3.80 0.35
C GLY A 274 17.95 -2.80 1.30
N SER A 275 17.25 -2.43 2.37
CA SER A 275 17.76 -1.41 3.28
C SER A 275 17.15 -1.50 4.68
N ASP A 276 17.89 -0.97 5.66
CA ASP A 276 17.39 -0.65 7.00
C ASP A 276 17.33 0.87 7.16
N ILE A 277 16.22 1.37 7.67
CA ILE A 277 16.07 2.77 8.07
C ILE A 277 15.89 2.80 9.59
N PHE A 278 16.83 3.43 10.27
CA PHE A 278 16.83 3.57 11.73
C PHE A 278 16.24 4.90 12.15
N LEU A 279 15.31 4.88 13.09
CA LEU A 279 14.81 6.05 13.79
C LEU A 279 15.19 5.96 15.27
N GLN A 280 16.01 6.88 15.78
CA GLN A 280 16.53 6.79 17.13
C GLN A 280 16.70 8.16 17.80
N THR A 281 16.44 8.17 19.10
CA THR A 281 16.82 9.27 19.99
C THR A 281 17.78 8.73 21.07
N PRO A 282 19.09 8.90 20.88
CA PRO A 282 20.05 8.36 21.86
C PRO A 282 19.84 8.94 23.26
N PRO A 283 20.14 8.18 24.33
CA PRO A 283 20.05 8.68 25.70
C PRO A 283 20.81 9.99 25.91
N ASN A 284 20.15 10.96 26.54
CA ASN A 284 20.67 12.32 26.78
C ASN A 284 20.94 13.17 25.53
N SER A 285 20.58 12.72 24.33
CA SER A 285 20.62 13.53 23.13
C SER A 285 19.55 14.62 23.17
N LYS A 286 19.82 15.73 22.52
CA LYS A 286 18.88 16.83 22.29
C LYS A 286 18.27 16.80 20.88
N VAL A 287 18.69 15.84 20.09
CA VAL A 287 18.22 15.60 18.73
C VAL A 287 17.91 14.11 18.56
N SER A 288 16.95 13.82 17.70
CA SER A 288 16.70 12.51 17.15
C SER A 288 17.47 12.35 15.84
N LEU A 289 17.56 11.14 15.31
CA LEU A 289 18.20 10.89 14.02
C LEU A 289 17.41 9.88 13.19
N ILE A 290 17.59 9.98 11.89
CA ILE A 290 17.28 8.95 10.91
C ILE A 290 18.57 8.54 10.21
N GLU A 291 18.81 7.23 10.06
CA GLU A 291 19.95 6.69 9.32
C GLU A 291 19.48 5.65 8.32
N TYR A 292 19.98 5.73 7.11
CA TYR A 292 19.76 4.80 6.01
C TYR A 292 21.00 3.93 5.84
N ARG A 293 20.82 2.60 5.82
CA ARG A 293 21.82 1.60 5.46
C ARG A 293 21.28 0.73 4.35
N MET A 294 21.90 0.79 3.18
CA MET A 294 21.42 0.13 1.96
C MET A 294 22.46 -0.87 1.47
N ILE A 295 22.03 -1.98 0.87
CA ILE A 295 22.91 -3.03 0.31
C ILE A 295 23.19 -2.85 -1.19
N GLY A 296 22.99 -1.66 -1.72
CA GLY A 296 23.27 -1.29 -3.12
C GLY A 296 22.47 -0.08 -3.57
N GLY A 297 22.47 0.17 -4.88
CA GLY A 297 21.74 1.28 -5.49
C GLY A 297 22.46 2.63 -5.38
N ILE A 298 21.70 3.70 -5.34
CA ILE A 298 22.16 5.09 -5.26
C ILE A 298 21.34 5.86 -4.22
N LEU A 299 21.79 7.05 -3.82
CA LEU A 299 21.01 7.96 -2.96
C LEU A 299 20.19 8.91 -3.83
N ASP A 300 18.91 8.59 -4.03
CA ASP A 300 17.98 9.34 -4.88
C ASP A 300 16.86 9.93 -4.01
N PHE A 301 17.09 11.14 -3.45
CA PHE A 301 16.20 11.77 -2.48
C PHE A 301 15.29 12.82 -3.13
N TYR A 302 14.00 12.77 -2.78
CA TYR A 302 13.06 13.87 -3.01
C TYR A 302 12.58 14.44 -1.67
N PHE A 303 12.59 15.77 -1.58
CA PHE A 303 12.16 16.55 -0.41
C PHE A 303 10.89 17.32 -0.75
N PHE A 304 9.92 17.28 0.15
CA PHE A 304 8.62 17.92 -0.01
C PHE A 304 8.41 18.94 1.11
N SER A 305 8.04 20.18 0.74
CA SER A 305 7.92 21.24 1.73
C SER A 305 6.58 21.29 2.46
N GLY A 306 5.55 20.63 1.99
CA GLY A 306 4.20 20.81 2.51
C GLY A 306 3.63 22.21 2.20
N PRO A 307 3.10 22.98 3.16
CA PRO A 307 3.28 22.90 4.61
C PRO A 307 2.30 22.01 5.39
N SER A 308 1.20 21.57 4.80
CA SER A 308 0.26 20.62 5.43
C SER A 308 0.59 19.18 5.07
N ASP A 309 0.09 18.25 5.89
CA ASP A 309 0.29 16.81 5.68
C ASP A 309 -0.29 16.34 4.33
N ALA A 310 -1.50 16.81 3.99
CA ALA A 310 -2.14 16.49 2.71
C ALA A 310 -1.36 17.03 1.50
N GLU A 311 -0.76 18.23 1.62
CA GLU A 311 0.09 18.80 0.57
C GLU A 311 1.39 18.01 0.39
N VAL A 312 2.00 17.51 1.47
CA VAL A 312 3.17 16.62 1.38
C VAL A 312 2.83 15.36 0.59
N ILE A 313 1.70 14.73 0.90
CA ILE A 313 1.23 13.52 0.20
C ILE A 313 0.96 13.83 -1.29
N ALA A 314 0.32 14.96 -1.60
CA ALA A 314 0.08 15.40 -2.97
C ALA A 314 1.38 15.72 -3.73
N GLN A 315 2.36 16.35 -3.07
CA GLN A 315 3.67 16.64 -3.65
C GLN A 315 4.46 15.34 -3.93
N TYR A 316 4.37 14.35 -3.05
CA TYR A 316 4.89 13.01 -3.30
C TYR A 316 4.23 12.37 -4.53
N GLY A 317 2.90 12.41 -4.61
CA GLY A 317 2.15 11.92 -5.77
C GLY A 317 2.55 12.60 -7.08
N SER A 318 2.95 13.87 -7.06
CA SER A 318 3.44 14.57 -8.25
C SER A 318 4.76 14.01 -8.80
N VAL A 319 5.52 13.28 -7.97
CA VAL A 319 6.79 12.64 -8.35
C VAL A 319 6.55 11.22 -8.86
N ILE A 320 5.75 10.43 -8.16
CA ILE A 320 5.56 9.00 -8.46
C ILE A 320 4.31 8.70 -9.29
N GLY A 321 3.47 9.70 -9.53
CA GLY A 321 2.15 9.58 -10.15
C GLY A 321 1.02 9.52 -9.13
N TYR A 322 -0.13 10.11 -9.51
CA TYR A 322 -1.35 10.09 -8.71
C TYR A 322 -2.09 8.75 -8.82
N PRO A 323 -2.94 8.41 -7.84
CA PRO A 323 -3.71 7.18 -7.86
C PRO A 323 -4.61 7.03 -9.09
N MET A 324 -4.77 5.79 -9.54
CA MET A 324 -5.65 5.45 -10.64
C MET A 324 -7.11 5.82 -10.35
N TRP A 325 -7.87 6.09 -11.42
CA TRP A 325 -9.32 6.27 -11.34
C TRP A 325 -10.00 4.94 -10.99
N GLN A 326 -10.71 4.92 -9.87
CA GLN A 326 -11.47 3.75 -9.46
C GLN A 326 -12.82 3.69 -10.18
N PRO A 327 -13.30 2.50 -10.60
CA PRO A 327 -14.68 2.35 -11.01
C PRO A 327 -15.62 2.52 -9.80
N ALA A 328 -16.79 3.11 -10.02
CA ALA A 328 -17.72 3.37 -8.92
C ALA A 328 -18.14 2.10 -8.17
N TRP A 329 -18.28 0.98 -8.87
CA TRP A 329 -18.62 -0.30 -8.25
C TRP A 329 -17.53 -0.81 -7.29
N GLY A 330 -16.26 -0.43 -7.46
CA GLY A 330 -15.17 -0.79 -6.55
C GLY A 330 -15.37 -0.33 -5.10
N PHE A 331 -16.27 0.64 -4.87
CA PHE A 331 -16.65 1.09 -3.52
C PHE A 331 -17.74 0.25 -2.86
N GLY A 332 -18.28 -0.76 -3.54
CA GLY A 332 -19.26 -1.68 -2.99
C GLY A 332 -18.70 -2.62 -1.93
N PHE A 333 -19.52 -3.56 -1.48
CA PHE A 333 -19.10 -4.64 -0.59
C PHE A 333 -18.65 -5.85 -1.40
N HIS A 334 -17.48 -6.38 -1.08
CA HIS A 334 -16.82 -7.52 -1.72
C HIS A 334 -16.86 -8.74 -0.80
N LEU A 335 -17.13 -9.93 -1.35
CA LEU A 335 -17.13 -11.18 -0.62
C LEU A 335 -16.18 -12.19 -1.28
N CYS A 336 -15.29 -12.75 -0.48
CA CYS A 336 -14.32 -13.76 -0.86
C CYS A 336 -14.16 -14.82 0.22
N ARG A 337 -13.67 -15.98 -0.17
CA ARG A 337 -13.15 -16.99 0.75
C ARG A 337 -12.24 -17.96 0.00
N TRP A 338 -11.11 -18.31 0.61
CA TRP A 338 -10.38 -19.51 0.26
C TRP A 338 -11.14 -20.71 0.85
N GLY A 339 -11.84 -21.48 -0.03
CA GLY A 339 -12.68 -22.58 0.39
C GLY A 339 -14.13 -22.54 -0.12
N TYR A 340 -14.41 -21.78 -1.18
CA TYR A 340 -15.59 -22.00 -2.02
C TYR A 340 -15.24 -23.12 -2.99
N HIS A 341 -15.72 -24.33 -2.72
CA HIS A 341 -15.21 -25.53 -3.36
C HIS A 341 -15.76 -25.79 -4.77
N ASN A 342 -16.76 -25.04 -5.21
CA ASN A 342 -17.38 -25.19 -6.53
C ASN A 342 -18.31 -24.02 -6.84
N VAL A 343 -18.73 -23.90 -8.11
CA VAL A 343 -19.65 -22.85 -8.56
C VAL A 343 -20.98 -22.83 -7.79
N SER A 344 -21.45 -24.01 -7.30
CA SER A 344 -22.69 -24.06 -6.52
C SER A 344 -22.53 -23.42 -5.15
N ASP A 345 -21.36 -23.50 -4.52
CA ASP A 345 -21.07 -22.82 -3.25
C ASP A 345 -21.09 -21.29 -3.46
N ASP A 346 -20.52 -20.79 -4.56
CA ASP A 346 -20.57 -19.36 -4.91
C ASP A 346 -22.01 -18.88 -5.10
N ARG A 347 -22.82 -19.61 -5.89
CA ARG A 347 -24.23 -19.29 -6.08
C ARG A 347 -25.03 -19.31 -4.78
N GLU A 348 -24.77 -20.27 -3.90
CA GLU A 348 -25.42 -20.36 -2.58
C GLU A 348 -25.07 -19.14 -1.71
N ASN A 349 -23.80 -18.73 -1.66
CA ASN A 349 -23.37 -17.56 -0.90
C ASN A 349 -24.01 -16.27 -1.42
N VAL A 350 -24.04 -16.04 -2.73
CA VAL A 350 -24.71 -14.90 -3.35
C VAL A 350 -26.22 -14.93 -3.03
N ALA A 351 -26.86 -16.09 -3.10
CA ALA A 351 -28.27 -16.24 -2.76
C ALA A 351 -28.56 -15.97 -1.28
N GLN A 352 -27.70 -16.42 -0.36
CA GLN A 352 -27.83 -16.18 1.08
C GLN A 352 -27.64 -14.68 1.41
N MET A 353 -26.68 -14.00 0.78
CA MET A 353 -26.51 -12.54 0.90
C MET A 353 -27.80 -11.81 0.50
N ARG A 354 -28.38 -12.19 -0.66
CA ARG A 354 -29.63 -11.60 -1.13
C ARG A 354 -30.81 -11.92 -0.20
N ALA A 355 -30.94 -13.16 0.26
CA ALA A 355 -31.98 -13.56 1.21
C ALA A 355 -31.90 -12.82 2.54
N ALA A 356 -30.67 -12.53 3.01
CA ALA A 356 -30.44 -11.73 4.20
C ALA A 356 -30.61 -10.22 3.95
N GLY A 357 -30.81 -9.79 2.70
CA GLY A 357 -30.89 -8.37 2.34
C GLY A 357 -29.62 -7.58 2.60
N ILE A 358 -28.45 -8.25 2.56
CA ILE A 358 -27.14 -7.62 2.71
C ILE A 358 -26.60 -7.30 1.31
N PRO A 359 -26.37 -6.02 0.95
CA PRO A 359 -25.81 -5.66 -0.34
C PRO A 359 -24.52 -6.40 -0.66
N LEU A 360 -24.39 -6.90 -1.87
CA LEU A 360 -23.20 -7.56 -2.38
C LEU A 360 -22.90 -7.04 -3.78
N GLU A 361 -21.75 -6.42 -3.96
CA GLU A 361 -21.33 -5.86 -5.24
C GLU A 361 -20.45 -6.83 -6.03
N VAL A 362 -19.49 -7.47 -5.36
CA VAL A 362 -18.48 -8.30 -6.03
C VAL A 362 -18.30 -9.64 -5.32
N GLN A 363 -18.42 -10.71 -6.10
CA GLN A 363 -18.04 -12.07 -5.70
C GLN A 363 -16.62 -12.36 -6.17
N TRP A 364 -15.79 -12.97 -5.31
CA TRP A 364 -14.41 -13.34 -5.60
C TRP A 364 -14.20 -14.83 -5.45
N ASN A 365 -13.25 -15.38 -6.22
CA ASN A 365 -12.70 -16.71 -5.97
C ASN A 365 -11.20 -16.63 -5.70
N ASP A 366 -10.77 -17.45 -4.76
CA ASP A 366 -9.39 -17.76 -4.43
C ASP A 366 -8.87 -18.93 -5.30
N ILE A 367 -7.72 -19.50 -4.98
CA ILE A 367 -7.04 -20.57 -5.75
C ILE A 367 -7.86 -21.85 -5.91
N ASP A 368 -8.98 -22.01 -5.20
CA ASP A 368 -9.95 -23.12 -5.39
C ASP A 368 -10.49 -23.20 -6.84
N LEU A 369 -10.52 -22.04 -7.54
CA LEU A 369 -10.97 -21.94 -8.93
C LEU A 369 -10.10 -22.77 -9.88
N TYR A 370 -8.83 -22.94 -9.56
CA TYR A 370 -7.83 -23.45 -10.48
C TYR A 370 -7.77 -24.97 -10.61
N HIS A 371 -7.49 -25.44 -11.80
CA HIS A 371 -7.08 -26.82 -12.01
C HIS A 371 -5.63 -27.01 -11.50
N ALA A 372 -5.48 -27.82 -10.46
CA ALA A 372 -4.18 -28.09 -9.84
C ALA A 372 -3.43 -26.84 -9.36
N TYR A 373 -4.14 -25.82 -8.91
CA TYR A 373 -3.58 -24.52 -8.53
C TYR A 373 -2.79 -23.78 -9.62
N ARG A 374 -3.03 -24.09 -10.90
CA ARG A 374 -2.37 -23.44 -12.03
C ARG A 374 -3.13 -22.19 -12.47
N ASP A 375 -2.47 -21.07 -12.45
CA ASP A 375 -3.03 -19.81 -12.93
C ASP A 375 -3.57 -19.92 -14.36
N PHE A 376 -4.56 -19.11 -14.68
CA PHE A 376 -5.23 -19.09 -15.99
C PHE A 376 -5.92 -20.39 -16.39
N THR A 377 -6.30 -21.21 -15.40
CA THR A 377 -7.09 -22.41 -15.59
C THR A 377 -8.38 -22.38 -14.75
N THR A 378 -9.30 -23.30 -15.03
CA THR A 378 -10.42 -23.63 -14.14
C THR A 378 -10.46 -25.11 -13.91
N ASP A 379 -10.85 -25.55 -12.68
CA ASP A 379 -11.01 -26.97 -12.40
C ASP A 379 -12.20 -27.55 -13.18
N PRO A 380 -12.00 -28.60 -14.02
CA PRO A 380 -13.05 -29.06 -14.90
C PRO A 380 -14.22 -29.78 -14.19
N VAL A 381 -14.08 -30.07 -12.90
CA VAL A 381 -15.13 -30.76 -12.09
C VAL A 381 -15.82 -29.77 -11.16
N SER A 382 -15.04 -28.95 -10.43
CA SER A 382 -15.56 -28.03 -9.41
C SER A 382 -15.97 -26.69 -10.02
N PHE A 383 -15.20 -26.22 -11.00
CA PHE A 383 -15.38 -24.94 -11.69
C PHE A 383 -15.32 -25.11 -13.22
N PRO A 384 -16.23 -25.90 -13.82
CA PRO A 384 -16.26 -26.02 -15.28
C PRO A 384 -16.43 -24.66 -15.94
N GLY A 385 -15.60 -24.34 -16.93
CA GLY A 385 -15.54 -22.99 -17.53
C GLY A 385 -16.90 -22.47 -18.03
N ASP A 386 -17.76 -23.35 -18.57
CA ASP A 386 -19.12 -22.97 -19.01
C ASP A 386 -20.00 -22.58 -17.81
N GLU A 387 -19.92 -23.31 -16.68
CA GLU A 387 -20.69 -23.00 -15.47
C GLU A 387 -20.18 -21.73 -14.78
N VAL A 388 -18.86 -21.48 -14.80
CA VAL A 388 -18.24 -20.25 -14.31
C VAL A 388 -18.75 -19.07 -15.15
N ARG A 389 -18.75 -19.20 -16.48
CA ARG A 389 -19.29 -18.17 -17.38
C ARG A 389 -20.76 -17.87 -17.09
N GLU A 390 -21.61 -18.89 -16.97
CA GLU A 390 -23.02 -18.71 -16.63
C GLU A 390 -23.18 -17.96 -15.30
N PHE A 391 -22.41 -18.34 -14.28
CA PHE A 391 -22.44 -17.68 -12.98
C PHE A 391 -22.02 -16.21 -13.05
N ILE A 392 -20.94 -15.90 -13.78
CA ILE A 392 -20.49 -14.51 -13.95
C ILE A 392 -21.54 -13.69 -14.70
N GLN A 393 -22.19 -14.27 -15.70
CA GLN A 393 -23.26 -13.61 -16.43
C GLN A 393 -24.52 -13.43 -15.58
N GLU A 394 -24.83 -14.34 -14.66
CA GLU A 394 -25.88 -14.17 -13.64
C GLU A 394 -25.58 -12.98 -12.71
N LEU A 395 -24.31 -12.84 -12.25
CA LEU A 395 -23.87 -11.69 -11.47
C LEU A 395 -24.03 -10.38 -12.28
N ALA A 396 -23.54 -10.36 -13.52
CA ALA A 396 -23.62 -9.18 -14.39
C ALA A 396 -25.07 -8.76 -14.69
N ALA A 397 -25.99 -9.72 -14.87
CA ALA A 397 -27.42 -9.45 -15.05
C ALA A 397 -28.08 -8.83 -13.80
N ASN A 398 -27.48 -9.00 -12.63
CA ASN A 398 -27.86 -8.38 -11.36
C ASN A 398 -27.00 -7.14 -11.04
N HIS A 399 -26.25 -6.60 -11.99
CA HIS A 399 -25.32 -5.48 -11.83
C HIS A 399 -24.23 -5.74 -10.77
N GLN A 400 -23.82 -6.99 -10.61
CA GLN A 400 -22.75 -7.42 -9.73
C GLN A 400 -21.50 -7.78 -10.56
N HIS A 401 -20.36 -7.89 -9.91
CA HIS A 401 -19.06 -8.07 -10.52
C HIS A 401 -18.37 -9.35 -10.03
N TYR A 402 -17.38 -9.80 -10.77
CA TYR A 402 -16.58 -10.97 -10.44
C TYR A 402 -15.08 -10.68 -10.54
N ILE A 403 -14.30 -11.13 -9.54
CA ILE A 403 -12.85 -10.98 -9.48
C ILE A 403 -12.21 -12.32 -9.07
N PRO A 404 -11.32 -12.88 -9.89
CA PRO A 404 -10.48 -14.02 -9.52
C PRO A 404 -9.13 -13.56 -8.99
N ILE A 405 -8.47 -14.44 -8.21
CA ILE A 405 -7.06 -14.31 -7.83
C ILE A 405 -6.16 -14.59 -9.04
N VAL A 406 -4.95 -14.06 -9.03
CA VAL A 406 -3.82 -14.44 -9.89
C VAL A 406 -2.56 -14.40 -9.03
N ASP A 407 -1.84 -15.51 -8.98
CA ASP A 407 -0.50 -15.59 -8.38
C ASP A 407 0.57 -15.29 -9.43
N ALA A 408 1.71 -14.78 -9.01
CA ALA A 408 2.81 -14.48 -9.93
C ALA A 408 3.52 -15.75 -10.47
N ALA A 409 3.28 -16.91 -9.86
CA ALA A 409 4.05 -18.13 -10.04
C ALA A 409 3.40 -19.10 -11.03
N ILE A 410 4.01 -19.30 -12.20
CA ILE A 410 3.46 -20.14 -13.27
C ILE A 410 4.00 -21.57 -13.17
N ALA A 411 3.09 -22.55 -13.17
CA ALA A 411 3.41 -23.97 -13.01
C ALA A 411 4.34 -24.50 -14.12
N VAL A 412 5.32 -25.30 -13.73
CA VAL A 412 6.22 -25.98 -14.67
C VAL A 412 5.61 -27.32 -15.10
N THR A 413 5.53 -27.57 -16.41
CA THR A 413 5.11 -28.86 -16.95
C THR A 413 6.32 -29.68 -17.43
N ARG A 414 6.29 -31.00 -17.17
CA ARG A 414 7.41 -31.91 -17.44
C ARG A 414 7.38 -32.59 -18.77
N ASN A 415 6.22 -32.74 -19.35
CA ASN A 415 6.11 -33.49 -20.59
C ASN A 415 5.11 -32.84 -21.55
N SER A 416 5.28 -33.16 -22.84
CA SER A 416 4.46 -32.61 -23.92
C SER A 416 3.00 -33.05 -23.92
N THR A 417 2.60 -33.99 -23.06
CA THR A 417 1.20 -34.42 -22.94
C THR A 417 0.44 -33.62 -21.88
N ASP A 418 1.14 -32.95 -21.00
CA ASP A 418 0.59 -32.00 -20.03
C ASP A 418 0.70 -30.59 -20.64
N VAL A 419 -0.29 -30.26 -21.48
CA VAL A 419 -0.29 -28.99 -22.20
C VAL A 419 -0.76 -27.87 -21.27
N TYR A 420 0.14 -26.95 -20.97
CA TYR A 420 -0.15 -25.74 -20.20
C TYR A 420 0.47 -24.54 -20.91
N ASP A 421 -0.36 -23.86 -21.69
CA ASP A 421 0.06 -22.81 -22.63
C ASP A 421 0.84 -21.67 -21.96
N PRO A 422 0.46 -21.13 -20.78
CA PRO A 422 1.22 -20.05 -20.13
C PRO A 422 2.69 -20.39 -19.95
N PHE A 423 3.02 -21.60 -19.46
CA PHE A 423 4.41 -22.03 -19.31
C PHE A 423 5.10 -22.26 -20.65
N THR A 424 4.46 -23.03 -21.56
CA THR A 424 5.09 -23.41 -22.85
C THR A 424 5.42 -22.19 -23.68
N ARG A 425 4.45 -21.30 -23.83
CA ARG A 425 4.62 -20.05 -24.56
C ARG A 425 5.65 -19.14 -23.91
N GLY A 426 5.65 -19.04 -22.58
CA GLY A 426 6.65 -18.24 -21.89
C GLY A 426 8.08 -18.77 -22.05
N VAL A 427 8.27 -20.09 -22.23
CA VAL A 427 9.57 -20.67 -22.62
C VAL A 427 9.94 -20.31 -24.05
N GLU A 428 8.99 -20.37 -25.00
CA GLU A 428 9.22 -20.03 -26.41
C GLU A 428 9.57 -18.55 -26.60
N GLU A 429 8.94 -17.67 -25.84
CA GLU A 429 9.11 -16.20 -25.87
C GLU A 429 10.21 -15.68 -24.93
N ASP A 430 10.86 -16.58 -24.18
CA ASP A 430 11.96 -16.29 -23.26
C ASP A 430 11.60 -15.22 -22.18
N VAL A 431 10.53 -15.46 -21.43
CA VAL A 431 9.96 -14.49 -20.48
C VAL A 431 10.09 -14.89 -19.01
N TRP A 432 10.88 -15.90 -18.69
CA TRP A 432 11.05 -16.39 -17.32
C TRP A 432 12.38 -15.94 -16.71
N ILE A 433 12.35 -15.65 -15.40
CA ILE A 433 13.55 -15.39 -14.59
C ILE A 433 14.51 -16.59 -14.70
N LYS A 434 15.81 -16.32 -14.71
CA LYS A 434 16.85 -17.31 -14.91
C LYS A 434 17.83 -17.38 -13.74
N ASN A 435 18.47 -18.52 -13.63
CA ASN A 435 19.69 -18.67 -12.83
C ASN A 435 20.85 -17.92 -13.52
N PRO A 436 21.97 -17.63 -12.81
CA PRO A 436 23.13 -16.96 -13.40
C PRO A 436 23.76 -17.67 -14.61
N ASP A 437 23.55 -18.98 -14.79
CA ASP A 437 24.05 -19.74 -15.97
C ASP A 437 23.10 -19.67 -17.17
N GLY A 438 21.96 -18.98 -17.03
CA GLY A 438 20.94 -18.84 -18.07
C GLY A 438 19.89 -19.97 -18.09
N SER A 439 19.96 -20.95 -17.20
CA SER A 439 18.88 -21.94 -17.01
C SER A 439 17.66 -21.29 -16.33
N LEU A 440 16.48 -21.91 -16.48
CA LEU A 440 15.27 -21.42 -15.82
C LEU A 440 15.44 -21.43 -14.29
N TYR A 441 15.04 -20.33 -13.63
CA TYR A 441 14.93 -20.30 -12.18
C TYR A 441 13.66 -21.07 -11.77
N ILE A 442 13.83 -22.12 -11.00
CA ILE A 442 12.72 -22.94 -10.52
C ILE A 442 12.44 -22.65 -9.06
N ALA A 443 11.20 -22.32 -8.77
CA ALA A 443 10.68 -22.10 -7.42
C ALA A 443 9.59 -23.14 -7.08
N GLU A 444 8.95 -23.02 -5.92
CA GLU A 444 7.81 -23.81 -5.51
C GLU A 444 6.72 -22.89 -4.93
N VAL A 445 5.50 -23.03 -5.45
CA VAL A 445 4.30 -22.38 -4.92
C VAL A 445 3.16 -23.39 -4.95
N TRP A 446 1.89 -22.99 -4.94
CA TRP A 446 0.73 -23.88 -4.85
C TRP A 446 0.68 -25.01 -5.89
N PRO A 447 0.99 -24.79 -7.18
CA PRO A 447 0.97 -25.87 -8.16
C PRO A 447 2.18 -26.83 -8.07
N GLY A 448 3.10 -26.60 -7.16
CA GLY A 448 4.38 -27.29 -7.03
C GLY A 448 5.51 -26.48 -7.65
N TYR A 449 6.32 -27.06 -8.52
CA TYR A 449 7.41 -26.32 -9.18
C TYR A 449 6.89 -25.29 -10.16
N THR A 450 7.45 -24.07 -10.05
CA THR A 450 7.02 -22.89 -10.78
C THR A 450 8.21 -22.11 -11.35
N VAL A 451 7.93 -21.30 -12.35
CA VAL A 451 8.76 -20.20 -12.84
C VAL A 451 8.09 -18.88 -12.49
N PHE A 452 8.88 -17.80 -12.45
CA PHE A 452 8.39 -16.45 -12.24
C PHE A 452 8.59 -15.58 -13.47
N PRO A 453 7.66 -14.66 -13.78
CA PRO A 453 7.78 -13.73 -14.90
C PRO A 453 9.01 -12.83 -14.80
N ASP A 454 9.71 -12.69 -15.89
CA ASP A 454 10.73 -11.65 -16.08
C ASP A 454 10.07 -10.39 -16.64
N TRP A 455 9.66 -9.50 -15.75
CA TRP A 455 8.96 -8.26 -16.10
C TRP A 455 9.81 -7.28 -16.94
N PHE A 456 11.11 -7.53 -17.09
CA PHE A 456 12.00 -6.77 -17.98
C PHE A 456 12.09 -7.36 -19.38
N SER A 457 11.51 -8.54 -19.62
CA SER A 457 11.42 -9.11 -20.98
C SER A 457 10.46 -8.32 -21.84
N GLU A 458 10.88 -7.98 -23.06
CA GLU A 458 10.04 -7.24 -24.02
C GLU A 458 8.76 -8.00 -24.40
N ASN A 459 8.76 -9.33 -24.29
CA ASN A 459 7.64 -10.19 -24.65
C ASN A 459 6.67 -10.45 -23.48
N MET A 460 7.08 -10.18 -22.23
CA MET A 460 6.29 -10.57 -21.04
C MET A 460 4.88 -9.97 -21.03
N LEU A 461 4.74 -8.69 -21.34
CA LEU A 461 3.41 -8.04 -21.37
C LEU A 461 2.47 -8.73 -22.37
N SER A 462 2.98 -9.16 -23.53
CA SER A 462 2.17 -9.88 -24.53
C SER A 462 1.75 -11.27 -24.03
N VAL A 463 2.68 -12.04 -23.48
CA VAL A 463 2.39 -13.37 -22.91
C VAL A 463 1.38 -13.29 -21.79
N TRP A 464 1.54 -12.30 -20.88
CA TRP A 464 0.63 -12.07 -19.74
C TRP A 464 -0.77 -11.67 -20.19
N THR A 465 -0.86 -10.70 -21.11
CA THR A 465 -2.12 -10.23 -21.68
C THR A 465 -2.89 -11.36 -22.38
N ASP A 466 -2.19 -12.17 -23.18
CA ASP A 466 -2.83 -13.28 -23.89
C ASP A 466 -3.26 -14.40 -22.93
N SER A 467 -2.51 -14.66 -21.83
CA SER A 467 -2.91 -15.63 -20.81
C SER A 467 -4.21 -15.21 -20.12
N LEU A 468 -4.30 -13.96 -19.68
CA LEU A 468 -5.52 -13.39 -19.10
C LEU A 468 -6.68 -13.38 -20.09
N LYS A 469 -6.43 -13.00 -21.34
CA LYS A 469 -7.45 -12.98 -22.38
C LYS A 469 -7.97 -14.37 -22.70
N ASN A 470 -7.09 -15.35 -22.88
CA ASN A 470 -7.47 -16.74 -23.13
C ASN A 470 -8.29 -17.29 -21.96
N TRP A 471 -7.92 -16.95 -20.73
CA TRP A 471 -8.68 -17.35 -19.53
C TRP A 471 -10.08 -16.76 -19.51
N SER A 472 -10.22 -15.48 -19.86
CA SER A 472 -11.52 -14.84 -20.04
C SER A 472 -12.33 -15.53 -21.15
N ASP A 473 -11.71 -15.82 -22.29
CA ASP A 473 -12.35 -16.52 -23.42
C ASP A 473 -12.79 -17.97 -23.06
N MET A 474 -12.12 -18.63 -22.09
CA MET A 474 -12.51 -19.94 -21.56
C MET A 474 -13.68 -19.91 -20.57
N GLY A 475 -14.06 -18.75 -20.03
CA GLY A 475 -15.22 -18.61 -19.17
C GLY A 475 -15.06 -17.67 -17.99
N VAL A 476 -13.86 -17.26 -17.65
CA VAL A 476 -13.61 -16.37 -16.52
C VAL A 476 -13.70 -14.90 -16.98
N GLU A 477 -14.95 -14.45 -17.25
CA GLU A 477 -15.25 -13.10 -17.74
C GLU A 477 -15.13 -12.06 -16.62
N PHE A 478 -13.92 -11.85 -16.09
CA PHE A 478 -13.65 -11.01 -14.91
C PHE A 478 -13.94 -9.51 -15.14
N SER A 479 -14.27 -8.81 -14.05
CA SER A 479 -14.43 -7.34 -13.99
C SER A 479 -13.17 -6.64 -13.46
N GLY A 480 -12.30 -7.37 -12.78
CA GLY A 480 -11.03 -6.93 -12.18
C GLY A 480 -10.19 -8.13 -11.81
N ILE A 481 -9.00 -7.91 -11.28
CA ILE A 481 -8.05 -8.97 -10.91
C ILE A 481 -7.52 -8.71 -9.49
N TRP A 482 -7.25 -9.79 -8.75
CA TRP A 482 -6.55 -9.79 -7.48
C TRP A 482 -5.17 -10.43 -7.69
N LEU A 483 -4.09 -9.68 -7.41
CA LEU A 483 -2.70 -10.12 -7.50
C LEU A 483 -2.22 -10.51 -6.10
N ASP A 484 -1.87 -11.78 -5.93
CA ASP A 484 -1.36 -12.34 -4.69
C ASP A 484 0.06 -12.90 -4.89
N MET A 485 0.79 -13.07 -3.79
CA MET A 485 2.12 -13.69 -3.72
C MET A 485 3.20 -13.04 -4.61
N ASN A 486 3.04 -11.77 -4.92
CA ASN A 486 3.88 -11.00 -5.84
C ASN A 486 5.00 -10.17 -5.19
N GLU A 487 5.53 -10.60 -4.06
CA GLU A 487 6.72 -10.02 -3.37
C GLU A 487 8.07 -10.22 -4.12
N PRO A 488 8.44 -11.31 -4.84
CA PRO A 488 7.77 -12.58 -5.14
C PRO A 488 7.93 -13.64 -4.02
N SER A 489 6.83 -14.27 -3.66
CA SER A 489 6.79 -15.28 -2.60
C SER A 489 6.99 -16.70 -3.12
N THR A 490 7.80 -17.51 -2.43
CA THR A 490 8.04 -18.93 -2.74
C THR A 490 8.14 -19.75 -1.48
N PHE A 491 7.82 -21.05 -1.54
CA PHE A 491 7.89 -21.97 -0.39
C PHE A 491 9.29 -22.52 -0.15
N CYS A 492 10.20 -22.37 -1.07
CA CYS A 492 11.60 -22.78 -0.90
C CYS A 492 12.54 -21.57 -0.79
N SER A 493 13.73 -21.85 -0.28
CA SER A 493 14.83 -20.90 -0.27
C SER A 493 15.76 -21.21 -1.43
N TYR A 494 16.20 -20.20 -2.17
CA TYR A 494 16.94 -20.33 -3.41
C TYR A 494 16.13 -21.03 -4.53
N SER A 495 16.77 -21.37 -5.63
CA SER A 495 16.18 -22.22 -6.63
C SER A 495 15.84 -23.58 -6.03
N CYS A 496 14.60 -24.04 -6.20
CA CYS A 496 14.10 -25.24 -5.53
C CYS A 496 14.83 -26.50 -5.96
N GLY A 497 15.13 -27.31 -4.95
CA GLY A 497 15.81 -28.55 -5.07
C GLY A 497 14.96 -29.79 -4.96
N THR A 498 15.63 -30.96 -5.01
CA THR A 498 15.01 -32.28 -4.82
C THR A 498 14.34 -32.48 -3.48
N GLY A 499 14.59 -31.58 -2.52
CA GLY A 499 14.01 -31.61 -1.18
C GLY A 499 12.60 -31.04 -1.10
N ALA A 500 12.05 -30.47 -2.16
CA ALA A 500 10.72 -29.94 -2.18
C ALA A 500 9.70 -31.06 -1.87
N ASN A 501 9.02 -30.93 -0.73
CA ASN A 501 8.09 -31.94 -0.25
C ASN A 501 6.66 -31.57 -0.64
N PHE A 502 6.24 -31.92 -1.84
CA PHE A 502 4.89 -31.72 -2.31
C PHE A 502 3.78 -32.38 -1.46
N SER A 503 4.16 -33.31 -0.57
CA SER A 503 3.18 -33.99 0.28
C SER A 503 2.59 -33.11 1.38
N SER A 504 3.19 -31.97 1.64
CA SER A 504 2.72 -31.01 2.65
C SER A 504 1.76 -29.95 2.04
N VAL A 505 1.80 -29.79 0.73
CA VAL A 505 0.94 -28.87 -0.02
C VAL A 505 0.30 -29.67 -1.15
N GLY A 506 -0.64 -30.54 -0.79
CA GLY A 506 -1.38 -31.30 -1.79
C GLY A 506 -2.40 -30.42 -2.50
N PRO A 507 -2.62 -30.61 -3.82
CA PRO A 507 -3.70 -29.94 -4.51
C PRO A 507 -5.04 -30.30 -3.85
N LEU A 508 -5.94 -29.32 -3.73
CA LEU A 508 -7.30 -29.53 -3.19
C LEU A 508 -8.16 -30.42 -4.08
N THR A 509 -7.79 -30.57 -5.36
CA THR A 509 -8.52 -31.29 -6.37
C THR A 509 -7.77 -32.55 -6.85
N ASP A 510 -8.46 -33.48 -7.46
CA ASP A 510 -7.84 -34.69 -8.05
C ASP A 510 -7.03 -34.31 -9.31
N VAL A 511 -5.73 -34.23 -9.15
CA VAL A 511 -4.78 -33.89 -10.19
C VAL A 511 -3.95 -35.10 -10.65
N SER A 512 -4.51 -36.27 -10.56
CA SER A 512 -3.82 -37.51 -10.93
C SER A 512 -3.32 -37.55 -12.38
N SER A 513 -3.85 -36.72 -13.26
CA SER A 513 -3.43 -36.53 -14.64
C SER A 513 -2.29 -35.50 -14.81
N VAL A 514 -1.99 -34.70 -13.78
CA VAL A 514 -1.00 -33.62 -13.85
C VAL A 514 0.35 -34.11 -13.36
N VAL A 515 1.40 -33.91 -14.14
CA VAL A 515 2.76 -34.27 -13.79
C VAL A 515 3.50 -33.03 -13.32
N ILE A 516 3.62 -32.92 -12.00
CA ILE A 516 4.34 -31.82 -11.35
C ILE A 516 5.85 -32.14 -11.27
N GLY A 517 6.73 -31.19 -11.53
CA GLY A 517 8.20 -31.35 -11.36
C GLY A 517 9.03 -30.45 -12.22
N TYR A 518 10.36 -30.58 -12.07
CA TYR A 518 11.32 -29.81 -12.86
C TYR A 518 11.27 -30.14 -14.37
N PRO A 519 11.61 -29.16 -15.23
CA PRO A 519 11.92 -29.42 -16.63
C PRO A 519 13.03 -30.45 -16.76
N GLU A 520 13.03 -31.24 -17.85
CA GLU A 520 14.06 -32.28 -18.08
C GLU A 520 15.51 -31.74 -18.13
N CYS A 521 15.65 -30.46 -18.42
CA CYS A 521 16.97 -29.81 -18.57
C CYS A 521 17.50 -29.14 -17.29
N TYR A 522 16.77 -29.11 -16.19
CA TYR A 522 17.19 -28.42 -14.96
C TYR A 522 18.27 -29.21 -14.18
N ASN A 523 19.35 -28.53 -13.77
CA ASN A 523 20.40 -29.09 -12.96
C ASN A 523 20.52 -28.39 -11.59
N GLU A 524 19.96 -28.97 -10.60
CA GLU A 524 19.93 -28.46 -9.24
C GLU A 524 21.29 -28.35 -8.55
N THR A 525 22.26 -29.18 -8.91
CA THR A 525 23.60 -29.16 -8.27
C THR A 525 24.32 -27.82 -8.47
N LEU A 526 23.93 -27.04 -9.44
CA LEU A 526 24.50 -25.71 -9.72
C LEU A 526 23.87 -24.59 -8.87
N TRP A 527 22.66 -24.81 -8.34
CA TRP A 527 21.83 -23.68 -7.85
C TRP A 527 21.21 -23.91 -6.48
N GLY A 528 21.18 -25.15 -5.99
CA GLY A 528 20.54 -25.50 -4.74
C GLY A 528 21.50 -26.15 -3.73
N PRO A 529 21.19 -26.09 -2.45
CA PRO A 529 22.04 -26.65 -1.39
C PRO A 529 22.01 -28.17 -1.32
N SER A 530 21.21 -28.86 -2.10
CA SER A 530 20.84 -30.28 -1.85
C SER A 530 21.38 -31.31 -2.85
N GLY A 531 22.06 -30.91 -3.88
CA GLY A 531 22.71 -31.88 -4.79
C GLY A 531 21.81 -32.42 -5.91
N ASN A 532 22.17 -33.56 -6.48
CA ASN A 532 21.54 -34.14 -7.68
C ASN A 532 20.04 -34.49 -7.48
N MET A 533 19.21 -34.01 -8.35
CA MET A 533 17.80 -34.35 -8.38
C MET A 533 17.54 -35.74 -8.92
N THR A 534 16.82 -36.56 -8.17
CA THR A 534 16.38 -37.87 -8.61
C THR A 534 14.86 -37.93 -8.65
N VAL A 535 14.26 -38.02 -9.83
CA VAL A 535 12.81 -38.23 -9.97
C VAL A 535 12.53 -39.72 -10.11
N ASN A 536 11.68 -40.27 -9.26
CA ASN A 536 11.33 -41.70 -9.22
C ASN A 536 12.56 -42.63 -9.04
N GLY A 537 13.63 -42.17 -8.40
CA GLY A 537 14.78 -43.00 -8.04
C GLY A 537 15.74 -43.36 -9.19
N THR A 538 15.51 -42.83 -10.39
CA THR A 538 16.29 -43.31 -11.58
C THR A 538 16.83 -42.26 -12.54
N SER A 539 16.50 -40.98 -12.42
CA SER A 539 16.97 -39.97 -13.36
C SER A 539 17.53 -38.73 -12.68
N THR A 540 18.75 -38.37 -13.03
CA THR A 540 19.34 -37.07 -12.69
C THR A 540 19.05 -36.10 -13.83
N TYR A 541 18.42 -34.94 -13.54
CA TYR A 541 18.18 -33.91 -14.53
C TYR A 541 19.36 -32.95 -14.57
N SER A 542 19.91 -32.73 -15.75
CA SER A 542 20.99 -31.76 -16.00
C SER A 542 20.61 -30.91 -17.18
N CYS A 543 20.38 -29.63 -16.96
CA CYS A 543 20.37 -28.64 -18.05
C CYS A 543 21.80 -28.42 -18.50
N ALA A 544 22.21 -29.08 -19.59
CA ALA A 544 23.39 -28.60 -20.30
C ALA A 544 23.01 -27.25 -20.89
N ALA A 545 23.52 -26.17 -20.33
CA ALA A 545 23.40 -24.85 -20.91
C ALA A 545 23.88 -24.93 -22.38
N ASN A 546 22.97 -24.60 -23.28
CA ASN A 546 23.48 -23.99 -24.51
C ASN A 546 24.04 -22.64 -24.06
N SER A 547 25.30 -22.65 -23.63
CA SER A 547 26.03 -21.49 -23.18
C SER A 547 26.18 -20.50 -24.35
N THR A 548 25.16 -19.75 -24.63
CA THR A 548 25.38 -18.39 -25.02
C THR A 548 25.88 -17.72 -23.77
N THR A 549 27.18 -17.66 -23.63
CA THR A 549 27.86 -16.75 -22.68
C THR A 549 27.15 -15.42 -22.88
N MET A 550 26.29 -15.04 -21.94
CA MET A 550 25.77 -13.67 -21.93
C MET A 550 27.00 -12.80 -21.69
N THR A 551 27.54 -12.24 -22.75
CA THR A 551 28.46 -11.13 -22.62
C THR A 551 27.63 -10.07 -21.92
N LEU A 552 27.94 -9.83 -20.65
CA LEU A 552 27.42 -8.68 -19.92
C LEU A 552 27.78 -7.48 -20.79
N VAL A 553 26.83 -7.02 -21.57
CA VAL A 553 26.94 -5.72 -22.20
C VAL A 553 26.97 -4.75 -21.04
N GLU A 554 28.07 -4.02 -20.89
CA GLU A 554 28.18 -2.94 -19.90
C GLU A 554 27.01 -1.96 -20.11
N LYS A 555 25.89 -2.26 -19.49
CA LYS A 555 24.75 -1.33 -19.42
C LYS A 555 24.95 -0.51 -18.16
N ARG A 556 25.10 0.79 -18.32
CA ARG A 556 25.20 1.72 -17.20
C ARG A 556 23.92 1.67 -16.35
N GLY A 557 24.08 1.73 -15.02
CA GLY A 557 22.97 1.77 -14.08
C GLY A 557 22.26 0.44 -13.79
N VAL A 558 22.83 -0.69 -14.16
CA VAL A 558 22.28 -2.03 -13.92
C VAL A 558 22.93 -2.79 -12.74
N GLY A 559 23.72 -2.11 -11.90
CA GLY A 559 24.41 -2.74 -10.78
C GLY A 559 25.62 -3.56 -11.18
N ALA A 560 26.23 -3.30 -12.34
CA ALA A 560 27.39 -4.00 -12.87
C ALA A 560 28.73 -3.61 -12.17
N GLY A 561 28.72 -2.59 -11.32
CA GLY A 561 29.92 -2.05 -10.66
C GLY A 561 30.38 -2.78 -9.41
N ARG A 562 29.84 -3.97 -9.13
CA ARG A 562 30.22 -4.78 -7.98
C ARG A 562 31.54 -5.52 -8.22
N GLU A 563 32.24 -5.83 -7.13
CA GLU A 563 33.45 -6.67 -7.20
C GLU A 563 33.16 -7.99 -7.91
N GLU A 564 34.07 -8.42 -8.79
CA GLU A 564 33.95 -9.71 -9.49
C GLU A 564 33.95 -10.85 -8.45
N GLY A 565 32.88 -11.65 -8.47
CA GLY A 565 32.68 -12.75 -7.52
C GLY A 565 31.99 -12.38 -6.19
N ALA A 566 31.41 -11.18 -6.09
CA ALA A 566 30.57 -10.79 -4.96
C ALA A 566 29.43 -11.80 -4.75
N ASP A 567 29.21 -12.21 -3.50
CA ASP A 567 28.09 -13.09 -3.13
C ASP A 567 26.81 -12.28 -2.97
N LEU A 568 26.04 -12.19 -4.05
CA LEU A 568 24.78 -11.42 -4.07
C LEU A 568 23.70 -12.03 -3.15
N ASN A 569 23.80 -13.31 -2.80
CA ASN A 569 22.87 -13.97 -1.90
C ASN A 569 23.15 -13.65 -0.42
N ASN A 570 24.37 -13.23 -0.11
CA ASN A 570 24.80 -12.91 1.25
C ASN A 570 25.63 -11.61 1.22
N PRO A 571 25.02 -10.44 1.02
CA PRO A 571 25.72 -9.16 1.07
C PRO A 571 26.48 -9.00 2.39
N PRO A 572 27.64 -8.32 2.41
CA PRO A 572 28.44 -8.15 3.62
C PRO A 572 27.71 -7.46 4.78
N TYR A 573 26.85 -6.47 4.46
CA TYR A 573 25.89 -5.92 5.43
C TYR A 573 24.58 -6.72 5.35
N ALA A 574 24.21 -7.35 6.48
CA ALA A 574 22.94 -8.07 6.59
C ALA A 574 21.84 -7.12 7.10
N ILE A 575 20.86 -6.83 6.29
CA ILE A 575 19.67 -6.09 6.72
C ILE A 575 18.82 -6.94 7.68
N HIS A 576 17.97 -6.29 8.48
CA HIS A 576 17.11 -6.93 9.50
C HIS A 576 15.86 -7.59 8.88
N ASN A 577 16.05 -8.34 7.78
CA ASN A 577 14.96 -9.07 7.17
C ASN A 577 14.34 -10.08 8.15
N ALA A 578 13.02 -10.04 8.32
CA ALA A 578 12.28 -10.87 9.27
C ALA A 578 12.49 -12.36 9.06
N ALA A 579 12.59 -12.82 7.82
CA ALA A 579 12.87 -14.21 7.47
C ALA A 579 14.34 -14.60 7.71
N GLY A 580 15.25 -13.66 7.98
CA GLY A 580 16.69 -13.86 8.14
C GLY A 580 17.44 -13.71 6.82
N SER A 581 17.67 -14.77 6.06
CA SER A 581 18.28 -14.71 4.74
C SER A 581 17.37 -13.98 3.73
N LEU A 582 17.96 -13.20 2.80
CA LEU A 582 17.22 -12.52 1.72
C LEU A 582 16.44 -13.50 0.84
N ASN A 583 16.94 -14.72 0.72
CA ASN A 583 16.41 -15.74 -0.18
C ASN A 583 15.36 -16.65 0.48
N GLN A 584 15.02 -16.43 1.74
CA GLN A 584 14.06 -17.27 2.45
C GLN A 584 12.65 -16.80 2.15
N HIS A 585 11.81 -17.72 1.67
CA HIS A 585 10.46 -17.43 1.16
C HIS A 585 10.44 -16.41 0.01
N SER A 586 11.54 -16.31 -0.73
CA SER A 586 11.71 -15.40 -1.85
C SER A 586 12.68 -15.97 -2.89
N LEU A 587 12.86 -15.26 -4.00
CA LEU A 587 13.83 -15.63 -5.03
C LEU A 587 15.28 -15.49 -4.51
N ALA A 588 16.22 -16.18 -5.15
CA ALA A 588 17.64 -15.97 -4.91
C ALA A 588 18.06 -14.58 -5.41
N SER A 589 18.75 -13.81 -4.57
CA SER A 589 19.15 -12.44 -4.92
C SER A 589 20.11 -12.37 -6.13
N ASN A 590 20.70 -13.50 -6.54
CA ASN A 590 21.51 -13.64 -7.76
C ASN A 590 20.71 -14.11 -8.98
N ALA A 591 19.40 -14.32 -8.87
CA ALA A 591 18.54 -14.60 -10.02
C ALA A 591 18.64 -13.46 -11.05
N THR A 592 18.54 -13.79 -12.33
CA THR A 592 18.82 -12.85 -13.42
C THR A 592 17.58 -12.57 -14.26
N TYR A 593 17.50 -11.35 -14.71
CA TYR A 593 16.42 -10.82 -15.56
C TYR A 593 16.97 -10.32 -16.89
N SER A 594 16.11 -10.15 -17.86
CA SER A 594 16.42 -9.53 -19.14
C SER A 594 17.05 -8.15 -18.95
N GLY A 595 18.02 -7.81 -19.79
CA GLY A 595 18.73 -6.54 -19.64
C GLY A 595 19.90 -6.58 -18.67
N GLY A 596 20.17 -7.71 -17.99
CA GLY A 596 21.29 -7.91 -17.07
C GLY A 596 21.00 -7.47 -15.64
N TYR A 597 19.74 -7.29 -15.27
CA TYR A 597 19.34 -7.03 -13.87
C TYR A 597 19.45 -8.29 -13.02
N VAL A 598 19.66 -8.11 -11.72
CA VAL A 598 19.68 -9.18 -10.72
C VAL A 598 18.62 -8.92 -9.65
N ASP A 599 18.09 -9.98 -9.04
CA ASP A 599 17.02 -9.88 -8.06
C ASP A 599 17.38 -8.97 -6.87
N LEU A 600 18.65 -8.98 -6.41
CA LEU A 600 19.15 -8.11 -5.36
C LEU A 600 18.80 -6.62 -5.58
N ASP A 601 18.79 -6.16 -6.81
CA ASP A 601 18.53 -4.77 -7.19
C ASP A 601 17.05 -4.49 -7.46
N VAL A 602 16.30 -5.50 -7.93
CA VAL A 602 14.94 -5.28 -8.47
C VAL A 602 13.83 -5.93 -7.63
N HIS A 603 14.17 -6.71 -6.63
CA HIS A 603 13.26 -7.48 -5.79
C HIS A 603 12.04 -6.68 -5.33
N ASN A 604 12.27 -5.54 -4.67
CA ASN A 604 11.21 -4.70 -4.12
C ASN A 604 10.25 -4.09 -5.18
N MET A 605 10.60 -4.19 -6.48
CA MET A 605 9.77 -3.66 -7.57
C MET A 605 8.98 -4.75 -8.31
N PHE A 606 9.15 -6.02 -7.95
CA PHE A 606 8.54 -7.13 -8.67
C PHE A 606 7.00 -6.97 -8.74
N GLY A 607 6.36 -6.72 -7.60
CA GLY A 607 4.91 -6.50 -7.52
C GLY A 607 4.46 -5.30 -8.36
N LEU A 608 5.14 -4.15 -8.25
CA LEU A 608 4.83 -2.96 -9.06
C LEU A 608 4.85 -3.26 -10.57
N MET A 609 5.81 -4.06 -11.04
CA MET A 609 5.91 -4.38 -12.47
C MET A 609 4.79 -5.31 -12.93
N GLU A 610 4.38 -6.28 -12.10
CA GLU A 610 3.20 -7.10 -12.34
C GLU A 610 1.91 -6.30 -12.35
N GLU A 611 1.73 -5.40 -11.38
CA GLU A 611 0.60 -4.48 -11.31
C GLU A 611 0.43 -3.67 -12.59
N LYS A 612 1.54 -3.08 -13.06
CA LYS A 612 1.57 -2.31 -14.31
C LYS A 612 1.22 -3.19 -15.51
N ALA A 613 1.81 -4.38 -15.62
CA ALA A 613 1.55 -5.30 -16.73
C ALA A 613 0.09 -5.76 -16.73
N THR A 614 -0.46 -6.13 -15.57
CA THR A 614 -1.83 -6.57 -15.41
C THR A 614 -2.84 -5.45 -15.67
N HIS A 615 -2.56 -4.23 -15.20
CA HIS A 615 -3.38 -3.06 -15.49
C HIS A 615 -3.49 -2.79 -16.99
N LEU A 616 -2.37 -2.81 -17.71
CA LEU A 616 -2.33 -2.62 -19.16
C LEU A 616 -3.02 -3.78 -19.90
N ALA A 617 -2.89 -5.01 -19.40
CA ALA A 617 -3.60 -6.17 -19.95
C ALA A 617 -5.12 -6.02 -19.80
N ILE A 618 -5.61 -5.61 -18.62
CA ILE A 618 -7.04 -5.35 -18.40
C ILE A 618 -7.55 -4.24 -19.32
N GLN A 619 -6.81 -3.16 -19.51
CA GLN A 619 -7.19 -2.10 -20.45
C GLN A 619 -7.31 -2.63 -21.89
N SER A 620 -6.48 -3.60 -22.28
CA SER A 620 -6.55 -4.23 -23.60
C SER A 620 -7.75 -5.18 -23.74
N ILE A 621 -8.08 -5.91 -22.67
CA ILE A 621 -9.17 -6.92 -22.64
C ILE A 621 -10.54 -6.24 -22.46
N LEU A 622 -10.60 -5.23 -21.60
CA LEU A 622 -11.80 -4.45 -21.28
C LEU A 622 -11.61 -2.97 -21.69
N PRO A 623 -11.54 -2.69 -23.00
CA PRO A 623 -11.25 -1.34 -23.46
C PRO A 623 -12.34 -0.36 -23.01
N GLU A 624 -11.93 0.89 -22.80
CA GLU A 624 -12.79 1.99 -22.36
C GLU A 624 -13.39 1.85 -20.94
N LYS A 625 -12.99 0.80 -20.17
CA LYS A 625 -13.38 0.63 -18.77
C LYS A 625 -12.19 0.89 -17.84
N ARG A 626 -12.49 1.46 -16.66
CA ARG A 626 -11.50 1.61 -15.58
C ARG A 626 -11.08 0.23 -15.09
N PRO A 627 -9.79 -0.10 -15.14
CA PRO A 627 -9.29 -1.31 -14.50
C PRO A 627 -9.59 -1.30 -13.00
N PHE A 628 -9.79 -2.47 -12.41
CA PHE A 628 -9.83 -2.65 -10.97
C PHE A 628 -8.85 -3.76 -10.61
N LEU A 629 -7.84 -3.39 -9.83
CA LEU A 629 -6.84 -4.30 -9.30
C LEU A 629 -6.72 -4.10 -7.80
N ILE A 630 -6.46 -5.21 -7.10
CA ILE A 630 -6.01 -5.23 -5.71
C ILE A 630 -4.76 -6.10 -5.68
N SER A 631 -3.67 -5.59 -5.13
CA SER A 631 -2.35 -6.25 -5.08
C SER A 631 -1.84 -6.35 -3.66
N ARG A 632 -1.06 -7.40 -3.36
CA ARG A 632 -0.44 -7.58 -2.04
C ARG A 632 0.87 -6.82 -1.93
N SER A 633 1.84 -7.09 -2.79
CA SER A 633 3.12 -6.40 -2.77
C SER A 633 3.05 -5.10 -3.55
N THR A 634 3.50 -4.01 -2.94
CA THR A 634 3.45 -2.68 -3.53
C THR A 634 4.76 -1.91 -3.34
N PHE A 635 5.00 -0.91 -4.21
CA PHE A 635 6.19 -0.07 -4.21
C PHE A 635 5.80 1.38 -4.59
N PRO A 636 6.64 2.41 -4.40
CA PRO A 636 6.37 3.75 -4.92
C PRO A 636 5.92 3.72 -6.39
N SER A 637 4.83 4.40 -6.72
CA SER A 637 4.12 4.40 -8.00
C SER A 637 3.03 3.31 -8.18
N ALA A 638 2.91 2.33 -7.28
CA ALA A 638 1.88 1.27 -7.36
C ALA A 638 0.46 1.83 -7.45
N GLY A 639 0.16 2.94 -6.75
CA GLY A 639 -1.17 3.56 -6.79
C GLY A 639 -1.65 4.00 -8.17
N LYS A 640 -0.76 4.19 -9.14
CA LYS A 640 -1.14 4.43 -10.56
C LYS A 640 -1.82 3.22 -11.20
N TRP A 641 -1.61 2.03 -10.64
CA TRP A 641 -1.94 0.76 -11.30
C TRP A 641 -2.91 -0.10 -10.51
N THR A 642 -2.91 0.03 -9.16
CA THR A 642 -3.63 -0.88 -8.28
C THR A 642 -4.17 -0.20 -7.02
N GLY A 643 -5.11 -0.88 -6.32
CA GLY A 643 -5.34 -0.74 -4.90
C GLY A 643 -4.59 -1.84 -4.13
N HIS A 644 -4.82 -1.92 -2.83
CA HIS A 644 -4.12 -2.84 -1.93
C HIS A 644 -5.07 -3.42 -0.88
N TRP A 645 -4.78 -4.63 -0.39
CA TRP A 645 -5.32 -5.11 0.87
C TRP A 645 -4.18 -5.39 1.85
N LEU A 646 -4.48 -5.31 3.15
CA LEU A 646 -3.47 -5.37 4.21
C LEU A 646 -3.00 -6.80 4.54
N GLY A 647 -3.06 -7.74 3.59
CA GLY A 647 -2.53 -9.10 3.70
C GLY A 647 -3.31 -10.04 4.61
N ASP A 648 -2.61 -11.08 5.10
CA ASP A 648 -3.14 -12.26 5.80
C ASP A 648 -3.32 -12.02 7.29
N ASN A 649 -4.16 -11.05 7.67
CA ASN A 649 -4.43 -10.67 9.05
C ASN A 649 -5.11 -11.79 9.89
N PHE A 650 -5.27 -11.57 11.17
CA PHE A 650 -5.83 -12.56 12.08
C PHE A 650 -7.20 -12.14 12.62
N SER A 651 -8.11 -13.11 12.79
CA SER A 651 -9.40 -12.95 13.47
C SER A 651 -9.23 -12.64 14.95
N LYS A 652 -8.69 -11.46 15.27
CA LYS A 652 -8.39 -10.97 16.62
C LYS A 652 -8.70 -9.49 16.76
N TRP A 653 -9.17 -9.09 17.94
CA TRP A 653 -9.44 -7.68 18.28
C TRP A 653 -8.23 -6.75 18.11
N GLN A 654 -7.00 -7.28 18.28
CA GLN A 654 -5.79 -6.52 18.02
C GLN A 654 -5.68 -6.14 16.52
N TYR A 655 -5.99 -7.07 15.60
CA TYR A 655 -5.90 -6.80 14.17
C TYR A 655 -7.04 -5.91 13.67
N LEU A 656 -8.21 -5.93 14.31
CA LEU A 656 -9.26 -4.95 14.08
C LEU A 656 -8.75 -3.50 14.31
N TYR A 657 -7.95 -3.28 15.37
CA TYR A 657 -7.28 -2.00 15.60
C TYR A 657 -6.16 -1.73 14.58
N LEU A 658 -5.29 -2.71 14.33
CA LEU A 658 -4.13 -2.57 13.46
C LEU A 658 -4.51 -2.25 12.00
N ASN A 659 -5.72 -2.67 11.57
CA ASN A 659 -6.31 -2.29 10.29
C ASN A 659 -6.35 -0.76 10.08
N ILE A 660 -6.68 0.02 11.11
CA ILE A 660 -6.81 1.47 11.00
C ILE A 660 -5.47 2.11 10.64
N GLN A 661 -4.39 1.71 11.34
CA GLN A 661 -3.07 2.25 11.03
C GLN A 661 -2.60 1.89 9.62
N GLY A 662 -2.89 0.68 9.14
CA GLY A 662 -2.59 0.26 7.77
C GLY A 662 -3.30 1.13 6.74
N VAL A 663 -4.61 1.36 6.91
CA VAL A 663 -5.38 2.25 6.03
C VAL A 663 -4.79 3.67 6.00
N LEU A 664 -4.35 4.19 7.15
CA LEU A 664 -3.73 5.53 7.23
C LEU A 664 -2.34 5.56 6.58
N GLN A 665 -1.53 4.50 6.73
CA GLN A 665 -0.20 4.41 6.10
C GLN A 665 -0.30 4.46 4.57
N PHE A 666 -1.21 3.68 4.00
CA PHE A 666 -1.34 3.58 2.55
C PHE A 666 -1.85 4.88 1.89
N GLN A 667 -2.49 5.76 2.66
CA GLN A 667 -2.77 7.12 2.18
C GLN A 667 -1.48 7.91 1.92
N ILE A 668 -0.46 7.75 2.79
CA ILE A 668 0.85 8.38 2.60
C ILE A 668 1.53 7.83 1.34
N TYR A 669 1.36 6.54 1.05
CA TYR A 669 2.00 5.87 -0.09
C TYR A 669 1.33 6.13 -1.44
N GLN A 670 0.28 6.96 -1.49
CA GLN A 670 -0.52 7.21 -2.70
C GLN A 670 -1.23 5.96 -3.24
N ILE A 671 -1.62 5.04 -2.33
CA ILE A 671 -2.43 3.85 -2.64
C ILE A 671 -3.72 3.91 -1.79
N PRO A 672 -4.61 4.86 -2.08
CA PRO A 672 -5.74 5.14 -1.19
C PRO A 672 -6.84 4.07 -1.22
N MET A 673 -6.96 3.25 -2.27
CA MET A 673 -7.91 2.14 -2.32
C MET A 673 -7.34 0.96 -1.52
N VAL A 674 -7.53 1.00 -0.20
CA VAL A 674 -6.95 0.05 0.76
C VAL A 674 -7.94 -0.35 1.85
N GLY A 675 -7.85 -1.59 2.30
CA GLY A 675 -8.60 -2.15 3.42
C GLY A 675 -8.04 -3.49 3.85
N ALA A 676 -8.47 -4.01 5.00
CA ALA A 676 -8.07 -5.32 5.48
C ALA A 676 -9.12 -6.38 5.17
N ASP A 677 -8.75 -7.65 5.25
CA ASP A 677 -9.71 -8.75 5.26
C ASP A 677 -10.60 -8.65 6.48
N THR A 678 -11.86 -8.28 6.23
CA THR A 678 -12.86 -8.04 7.27
C THR A 678 -13.22 -9.34 7.99
N CYS A 679 -13.24 -9.30 9.30
CA CYS A 679 -13.37 -10.39 10.26
C CYS A 679 -12.08 -11.20 10.47
N GLY A 680 -11.03 -10.95 9.69
CA GLY A 680 -9.73 -11.61 9.74
C GLY A 680 -9.62 -12.81 8.81
N PHE A 681 -8.47 -12.94 8.15
CA PHE A 681 -8.15 -14.04 7.26
C PHE A 681 -7.79 -15.31 8.04
N ASN A 682 -6.81 -15.22 8.93
CA ASN A 682 -6.33 -16.36 9.71
C ASN A 682 -7.15 -16.59 10.99
N GLY A 683 -7.56 -17.83 11.23
CA GLY A 683 -8.30 -18.24 12.41
C GLY A 683 -9.82 -18.06 12.27
N ASN A 684 -10.52 -18.09 13.39
CA ASN A 684 -11.98 -18.04 13.40
C ASN A 684 -12.47 -16.76 14.10
N ALA A 685 -13.25 -15.97 13.42
CA ALA A 685 -13.94 -14.85 14.03
C ALA A 685 -15.11 -15.32 14.90
N ASP A 686 -15.36 -14.65 16.02
CA ASP A 686 -16.61 -14.77 16.74
C ASP A 686 -17.64 -13.72 16.25
N GLU A 687 -18.88 -13.86 16.68
CA GLU A 687 -20.00 -13.03 16.24
C GLU A 687 -19.76 -11.53 16.55
N GLU A 688 -19.24 -11.17 17.74
CA GLU A 688 -19.03 -9.78 18.11
C GLU A 688 -17.87 -9.16 17.33
N LEU A 689 -16.77 -9.87 17.20
CA LEU A 689 -15.59 -9.41 16.44
C LEU A 689 -15.98 -9.15 14.97
N CYS A 690 -16.66 -10.12 14.32
CA CYS A 690 -17.09 -9.95 12.94
C CYS A 690 -18.12 -8.82 12.80
N ASN A 691 -19.05 -8.70 13.74
CA ASN A 691 -20.02 -7.59 13.78
C ASN A 691 -19.32 -6.22 13.78
N ARG A 692 -18.38 -6.01 14.72
CA ARG A 692 -17.66 -4.73 14.84
C ARG A 692 -16.73 -4.48 13.64
N TRP A 693 -16.15 -5.54 13.06
CA TRP A 693 -15.27 -5.41 11.91
C TRP A 693 -16.03 -5.07 10.62
N MET A 694 -17.19 -5.71 10.39
CA MET A 694 -18.06 -5.38 9.27
C MET A 694 -18.50 -3.90 9.30
N GLN A 695 -18.76 -3.37 10.50
CA GLN A 695 -19.11 -1.96 10.68
C GLN A 695 -17.92 -1.03 10.40
N LEU A 696 -16.72 -1.36 10.90
CA LEU A 696 -15.50 -0.57 10.71
C LEU A 696 -15.15 -0.49 9.22
N SER A 697 -15.10 -1.64 8.54
CA SER A 697 -14.67 -1.72 7.14
C SER A 697 -15.61 -1.03 6.17
N ALA A 698 -16.88 -0.78 6.55
CA ALA A 698 -17.79 0.04 5.75
C ALA A 698 -17.29 1.50 5.60
N PHE A 699 -16.36 1.95 6.44
CA PHE A 699 -15.76 3.29 6.42
C PHE A 699 -14.27 3.28 6.06
N THR A 700 -13.78 2.18 5.48
CA THR A 700 -12.48 2.10 4.80
C THR A 700 -12.68 2.08 3.28
N PRO A 701 -11.71 2.51 2.48
CA PRO A 701 -11.84 2.56 1.02
C PRO A 701 -12.20 1.23 0.39
N PHE A 702 -11.37 0.20 0.58
CA PHE A 702 -11.65 -1.16 0.15
C PHE A 702 -12.36 -1.94 1.26
N TYR A 703 -13.45 -2.65 0.91
CA TYR A 703 -14.32 -3.34 1.86
C TYR A 703 -14.61 -4.77 1.42
N ARG A 704 -13.78 -5.71 1.85
CA ARG A 704 -13.88 -7.14 1.51
C ARG A 704 -13.94 -8.00 2.78
N ASN A 705 -14.90 -8.93 2.87
CA ASN A 705 -14.86 -10.04 3.82
C ASN A 705 -14.13 -11.22 3.16
N HIS A 706 -13.12 -11.77 3.79
CA HIS A 706 -12.32 -12.87 3.29
C HIS A 706 -11.68 -13.67 4.43
N ASN A 707 -11.65 -15.02 4.33
CA ASN A 707 -10.93 -15.86 5.26
C ASN A 707 -10.32 -17.11 4.61
N THR A 708 -9.39 -17.75 5.34
CA THR A 708 -8.56 -18.86 4.88
C THR A 708 -9.31 -20.18 4.84
N ASN A 709 -8.78 -21.11 4.05
CA ASN A 709 -9.23 -22.50 4.00
C ASN A 709 -9.12 -23.17 5.38
N GLY A 710 -10.14 -23.97 5.72
CA GLY A 710 -10.22 -24.65 7.02
C GLY A 710 -10.72 -23.80 8.19
N ALA A 711 -10.80 -22.48 8.06
CA ALA A 711 -11.48 -21.62 9.02
C ALA A 711 -13.01 -21.80 8.95
N LEU A 712 -13.71 -21.46 10.05
CA LEU A 712 -15.16 -21.43 10.05
C LEU A 712 -15.66 -20.33 9.09
N PRO A 713 -16.75 -20.60 8.36
CA PRO A 713 -17.38 -19.59 7.52
C PRO A 713 -17.77 -18.35 8.30
N GLN A 714 -17.50 -17.14 7.73
CA GLN A 714 -17.73 -15.85 8.40
C GLN A 714 -18.51 -14.85 7.56
N GLU A 715 -19.21 -15.30 6.52
CA GLU A 715 -20.06 -14.45 5.70
C GLU A 715 -21.11 -13.78 6.59
N PRO A 716 -21.42 -12.48 6.41
CA PRO A 716 -22.17 -11.69 7.37
C PRO A 716 -23.61 -12.16 7.61
N TYR A 717 -24.17 -12.97 6.73
CA TYR A 717 -25.52 -13.55 6.93
C TYR A 717 -25.59 -14.68 7.97
N ARG A 718 -24.45 -15.18 8.45
CA ARG A 718 -24.39 -16.33 9.37
C ARG A 718 -24.83 -16.00 10.80
N TRP A 719 -24.85 -14.74 11.16
CA TRP A 719 -25.32 -14.26 12.46
C TRP A 719 -26.31 -13.10 12.27
N ASP A 720 -27.44 -13.15 12.98
CA ASP A 720 -28.47 -12.12 12.86
C ASP A 720 -27.96 -10.72 13.25
N SER A 721 -27.12 -10.64 14.28
CA SER A 721 -26.55 -9.35 14.73
C SER A 721 -25.59 -8.77 13.70
N VAL A 722 -24.74 -9.62 13.10
CA VAL A 722 -23.80 -9.20 12.04
C VAL A 722 -24.56 -8.76 10.79
N ALA A 723 -25.56 -9.53 10.37
CA ALA A 723 -26.41 -9.18 9.23
C ALA A 723 -27.10 -7.83 9.41
N ASN A 724 -27.65 -7.58 10.62
CA ASN A 724 -28.33 -6.32 10.94
C ASN A 724 -27.36 -5.13 10.90
N ALA A 725 -26.21 -5.25 11.55
CA ALA A 725 -25.20 -4.21 11.58
C ALA A 725 -24.60 -3.94 10.19
N SER A 726 -24.37 -5.00 9.42
CA SER A 726 -23.87 -4.88 8.04
C SER A 726 -24.83 -4.11 7.14
N ARG A 727 -26.14 -4.40 7.20
CA ARG A 727 -27.14 -3.63 6.43
C ARG A 727 -27.11 -2.13 6.76
N ILE A 728 -26.99 -1.77 8.03
CA ILE A 728 -26.95 -0.37 8.46
C ILE A 728 -25.64 0.30 7.99
N ALA A 729 -24.51 -0.36 8.19
CA ALA A 729 -23.20 0.19 7.83
C ALA A 729 -23.04 0.32 6.29
N ILE A 730 -23.43 -0.69 5.51
CA ILE A 730 -23.38 -0.66 4.06
C ILE A 730 -24.36 0.40 3.51
N ALA A 731 -25.56 0.54 4.09
CA ALA A 731 -26.49 1.60 3.71
C ALA A 731 -25.89 3.00 3.92
N ALA A 732 -25.20 3.24 5.05
CA ALA A 732 -24.49 4.50 5.26
C ALA A 732 -23.38 4.72 4.23
N ARG A 733 -22.57 3.67 3.93
CA ARG A 733 -21.53 3.73 2.88
C ARG A 733 -22.10 4.06 1.51
N TYR A 734 -23.19 3.40 1.11
CA TYR A 734 -23.82 3.60 -0.21
C TYR A 734 -24.51 4.96 -0.30
N ALA A 735 -25.11 5.44 0.80
CA ALA A 735 -25.60 6.80 0.86
C ALA A 735 -24.48 7.83 0.63
N MET A 736 -23.30 7.62 1.23
CA MET A 736 -22.12 8.48 1.09
C MET A 736 -21.34 8.26 -0.22
N LEU A 737 -21.78 7.41 -1.14
CA LEU A 737 -21.03 7.13 -2.38
C LEU A 737 -20.64 8.40 -3.17
N PRO A 738 -21.48 9.43 -3.36
CA PRO A 738 -21.08 10.64 -4.06
C PRO A 738 -19.92 11.37 -3.36
N TYR A 739 -19.89 11.32 -2.03
CA TYR A 739 -18.80 11.88 -1.22
C TYR A 739 -17.51 11.07 -1.38
N TRP A 740 -17.56 9.74 -1.19
CA TRP A 740 -16.41 8.84 -1.43
C TRP A 740 -15.84 9.03 -2.84
N TYR A 741 -16.72 9.04 -3.83
CA TYR A 741 -16.33 9.17 -5.24
C TYR A 741 -15.65 10.51 -5.52
N THR A 742 -16.13 11.60 -4.91
CA THR A 742 -15.53 12.94 -5.01
C THR A 742 -14.12 12.95 -4.38
N LEU A 743 -13.95 12.32 -3.21
CA LEU A 743 -12.64 12.24 -2.55
C LEU A 743 -11.64 11.47 -3.42
N PHE A 744 -12.05 10.37 -4.05
CA PHE A 744 -11.21 9.60 -4.95
C PHE A 744 -10.92 10.30 -6.28
N ALA A 745 -11.88 11.05 -6.82
CA ALA A 745 -11.62 11.92 -7.97
C ALA A 745 -10.53 12.97 -7.65
N ASN A 746 -10.62 13.61 -6.48
CA ASN A 746 -9.59 14.54 -6.01
C ASN A 746 -8.23 13.84 -5.80
N SER A 747 -8.22 12.60 -5.32
CA SER A 747 -7.00 11.80 -5.19
C SER A 747 -6.37 11.52 -6.55
N SER A 748 -7.14 11.08 -7.54
CA SER A 748 -6.65 10.79 -8.90
C SER A 748 -6.22 12.05 -9.67
N MET A 749 -6.81 13.21 -9.37
CA MET A 749 -6.47 14.49 -10.04
C MET A 749 -5.32 15.24 -9.36
N ALA A 750 -5.19 15.13 -8.04
CA ALA A 750 -4.31 16.01 -7.25
C ALA A 750 -3.57 15.31 -6.10
N GLY A 751 -3.70 14.00 -5.94
CA GLY A 751 -3.02 13.22 -4.91
C GLY A 751 -3.51 13.48 -3.47
N ILE A 752 -4.67 14.08 -3.28
CA ILE A 752 -5.22 14.41 -1.96
C ILE A 752 -5.74 13.12 -1.28
N PRO A 753 -5.31 12.79 -0.06
CA PRO A 753 -5.74 11.56 0.61
C PRO A 753 -7.24 11.59 0.98
N PRO A 754 -8.02 10.56 0.58
CA PRO A 754 -9.44 10.46 0.92
C PRO A 754 -9.70 10.07 2.37
N VAL A 755 -8.80 9.31 2.99
CA VAL A 755 -8.86 8.99 4.43
C VAL A 755 -7.73 9.72 5.15
N ARG A 756 -8.01 10.28 6.33
CA ARG A 756 -7.07 11.20 6.99
C ARG A 756 -6.96 10.89 8.48
N ALA A 757 -5.73 11.00 8.99
CA ALA A 757 -5.52 11.10 10.42
C ALA A 757 -6.11 12.44 10.94
N LEU A 758 -6.54 12.49 12.19
CA LEU A 758 -7.23 13.67 12.73
C LEU A 758 -6.39 14.93 12.64
N PHE A 759 -5.08 14.83 12.84
CA PHE A 759 -4.16 15.97 12.79
C PHE A 759 -3.95 16.54 11.37
N TYR A 760 -4.31 15.84 10.29
CA TYR A 760 -4.27 16.41 8.94
C TYR A 760 -5.20 17.61 8.79
N GLU A 761 -6.37 17.54 9.44
CA GLU A 761 -7.37 18.61 9.44
C GLU A 761 -7.23 19.57 10.65
N PHE A 762 -6.56 19.12 11.72
CA PHE A 762 -6.34 19.85 12.96
C PHE A 762 -4.87 19.81 13.36
N PRO A 763 -3.98 20.38 12.52
CA PRO A 763 -2.51 20.20 12.67
C PRO A 763 -1.94 20.84 13.93
N ASP A 764 -2.61 21.85 14.50
CA ASP A 764 -2.15 22.59 15.65
C ASP A 764 -2.59 21.97 17.00
N GLU A 765 -3.09 20.73 17.00
CA GLU A 765 -3.60 20.03 18.20
C GLU A 765 -2.69 18.84 18.57
N PRO A 766 -1.67 19.01 19.44
CA PRO A 766 -0.68 17.96 19.74
C PRO A 766 -1.27 16.69 20.32
N GLU A 767 -2.45 16.76 20.98
CA GLU A 767 -3.19 15.63 21.51
C GLU A 767 -3.67 14.66 20.42
N LEU A 768 -3.70 15.10 19.17
CA LEU A 768 -4.14 14.29 18.02
C LEU A 768 -3.01 13.51 17.34
N PHE A 769 -1.73 13.87 17.57
CA PHE A 769 -0.60 13.30 16.82
C PHE A 769 -0.39 11.80 17.06
N THR A 770 -0.96 11.24 18.10
CA THR A 770 -0.91 9.81 18.42
C THR A 770 -2.25 9.11 18.26
N VAL A 771 -3.28 9.81 17.76
CA VAL A 771 -4.61 9.23 17.60
C VAL A 771 -4.64 8.41 16.32
N ASP A 772 -4.77 7.10 16.47
CA ASP A 772 -4.84 6.12 15.40
C ASP A 772 -5.97 5.08 15.57
N LYS A 773 -6.89 5.35 16.50
CA LYS A 773 -8.11 4.57 16.73
C LYS A 773 -9.36 5.22 16.16
N GLN A 774 -9.21 6.39 15.60
CA GLN A 774 -10.21 7.18 14.90
C GLN A 774 -9.59 7.74 13.62
N TRP A 775 -10.42 7.98 12.63
CA TRP A 775 -9.99 8.61 11.38
C TRP A 775 -11.08 9.48 10.81
N LEU A 776 -10.70 10.32 9.85
CA LEU A 776 -11.62 11.11 9.05
C LEU A 776 -11.76 10.47 7.66
N VAL A 777 -12.99 10.41 7.15
CA VAL A 777 -13.28 10.25 5.71
C VAL A 777 -13.44 11.66 5.13
N GLY A 778 -12.50 12.04 4.28
CA GLY A 778 -12.34 13.43 3.86
C GLY A 778 -12.03 14.35 5.03
N SER A 779 -12.63 15.55 5.00
CA SER A 779 -12.56 16.54 6.09
C SER A 779 -13.77 16.49 7.03
N ASP A 780 -14.86 15.79 6.65
CA ASP A 780 -16.19 16.07 7.15
C ASP A 780 -16.81 14.95 8.01
N ILE A 781 -16.30 13.70 7.88
CA ILE A 781 -16.86 12.54 8.56
C ILE A 781 -15.84 11.92 9.50
N LEU A 782 -16.12 11.93 10.80
CA LEU A 782 -15.30 11.30 11.84
C LEU A 782 -15.87 9.92 12.20
N VAL A 783 -15.00 8.91 12.18
CA VAL A 783 -15.35 7.51 12.51
C VAL A 783 -14.69 7.10 13.83
N THR A 784 -15.51 6.55 14.74
CA THR A 784 -15.07 6.10 16.08
C THR A 784 -15.53 4.66 16.31
N PRO A 785 -14.70 3.65 16.00
CA PRO A 785 -15.05 2.23 16.13
C PRO A 785 -14.95 1.74 17.57
N VAL A 786 -15.63 0.63 17.85
CA VAL A 786 -15.42 -0.17 19.06
C VAL A 786 -14.31 -1.19 18.80
N LEU A 787 -13.25 -1.14 19.60
CA LEU A 787 -12.03 -1.95 19.45
C LEU A 787 -11.78 -2.89 20.64
N THR A 788 -12.76 -3.03 21.54
CA THR A 788 -12.65 -3.85 22.76
C THR A 788 -13.88 -4.74 22.88
N PRO A 789 -13.71 -6.05 23.15
CA PRO A 789 -14.83 -6.97 23.27
C PRO A 789 -15.76 -6.62 24.44
N GLY A 790 -17.06 -6.82 24.24
CA GLY A 790 -18.08 -6.59 25.25
C GLY A 790 -18.33 -5.12 25.61
N ALA A 791 -17.74 -4.17 24.90
CA ALA A 791 -17.91 -2.75 25.19
C ALA A 791 -19.28 -2.24 24.75
N SER A 792 -19.96 -1.55 25.65
CA SER A 792 -21.22 -0.84 25.39
C SER A 792 -21.04 0.69 25.29
N THR A 793 -19.81 1.16 25.53
CA THR A 793 -19.40 2.55 25.35
C THR A 793 -18.02 2.62 24.70
N VAL A 794 -17.71 3.74 24.04
CA VAL A 794 -16.40 4.02 23.46
C VAL A 794 -16.00 5.47 23.72
N GLU A 795 -14.71 5.71 23.96
CA GLU A 795 -14.18 7.04 24.09
C GLU A 795 -13.87 7.63 22.72
N GLY A 796 -14.47 8.77 22.39
CA GLY A 796 -14.24 9.52 21.16
C GLY A 796 -13.54 10.85 21.43
N ILE A 797 -12.54 11.19 20.64
CA ILE A 797 -11.91 12.51 20.61
C ILE A 797 -12.57 13.30 19.47
N PHE A 798 -13.01 14.51 19.79
CA PHE A 798 -13.63 15.42 18.82
C PHE A 798 -12.70 16.62 18.59
N PRO A 799 -12.00 16.66 17.45
CA PRO A 799 -11.08 17.75 17.12
C PRO A 799 -11.77 19.11 17.04
N GLY A 800 -10.96 20.18 17.19
CA GLY A 800 -11.46 21.56 17.15
C GLY A 800 -11.63 22.18 18.52
N ARG A 801 -11.34 21.44 19.62
CA ARG A 801 -11.34 21.97 21.02
C ARG A 801 -12.61 22.74 21.36
N GLY A 802 -13.76 22.29 20.88
CA GLY A 802 -15.08 22.91 21.09
C GLY A 802 -15.39 24.09 20.16
N SER A 803 -14.49 24.50 19.27
CA SER A 803 -14.77 25.49 18.23
C SER A 803 -15.46 24.90 16.99
N VAL A 804 -15.42 23.58 16.85
CA VAL A 804 -16.07 22.80 15.79
C VAL A 804 -17.22 22.02 16.41
N MET A 805 -18.38 22.09 15.77
CA MET A 805 -19.56 21.33 16.17
C MET A 805 -19.60 20.01 15.43
N TRP A 806 -19.72 18.91 16.18
CA TRP A 806 -19.88 17.56 15.63
C TRP A 806 -21.31 17.07 15.88
N ARG A 807 -21.91 16.42 14.88
CA ARG A 807 -23.26 15.87 14.95
C ARG A 807 -23.25 14.38 14.66
N ASP A 808 -24.01 13.62 15.41
CA ASP A 808 -24.19 12.18 15.15
C ASP A 808 -24.86 11.96 13.79
N TRP A 809 -24.33 11.04 13.01
CA TRP A 809 -24.78 10.72 11.66
C TRP A 809 -26.25 10.22 11.62
N TYR A 810 -26.64 9.43 12.59
CA TYR A 810 -27.95 8.75 12.58
C TYR A 810 -29.07 9.62 13.17
N THR A 811 -28.75 10.43 14.15
CA THR A 811 -29.74 11.21 14.89
C THR A 811 -29.70 12.72 14.61
N HIS A 812 -28.61 13.20 14.01
CA HIS A 812 -28.25 14.61 13.81
C HIS A 812 -28.07 15.40 15.13
N ALA A 813 -28.09 14.72 16.28
CA ALA A 813 -27.89 15.36 17.56
C ALA A 813 -26.45 15.91 17.69
N VAL A 814 -26.33 17.09 18.30
CA VAL A 814 -25.03 17.70 18.60
C VAL A 814 -24.33 16.88 19.69
N VAL A 815 -23.06 16.54 19.44
CA VAL A 815 -22.21 15.91 20.45
C VAL A 815 -21.72 16.98 21.41
N ASN A 816 -21.95 16.77 22.70
CA ASN A 816 -21.44 17.66 23.73
C ASN A 816 -19.98 17.36 24.05
N ALA A 817 -19.09 17.74 23.11
CA ALA A 817 -17.64 17.51 23.19
C ALA A 817 -16.93 18.81 23.56
N THR A 818 -16.01 18.75 24.52
CA THR A 818 -15.22 19.89 24.98
C THR A 818 -13.74 19.84 24.56
N GLY A 819 -13.43 19.11 23.48
CA GLY A 819 -12.06 18.94 22.96
C GLY A 819 -11.22 17.92 23.73
N GLN A 820 -11.81 17.19 24.67
CA GLN A 820 -11.23 16.02 25.33
C GLN A 820 -12.04 14.77 24.97
N SER A 821 -11.57 13.61 25.42
CA SER A 821 -12.31 12.36 25.26
C SER A 821 -13.75 12.48 25.78
N THR A 822 -14.69 12.03 24.99
CA THR A 822 -16.13 12.00 25.30
C THR A 822 -16.62 10.57 25.22
N THR A 823 -17.30 10.09 26.29
CA THR A 823 -17.89 8.76 26.29
C THR A 823 -19.15 8.75 25.43
N LEU A 824 -19.16 7.86 24.42
CA LEU A 824 -20.28 7.63 23.51
C LEU A 824 -20.91 6.27 23.80
N ASP A 825 -22.22 6.17 23.65
CA ASP A 825 -22.89 4.86 23.60
C ASP A 825 -22.37 4.07 22.38
N ALA A 826 -22.11 2.79 22.56
CA ALA A 826 -21.58 1.92 21.54
C ALA A 826 -22.45 0.67 21.33
N PRO A 827 -23.69 0.83 20.81
CA PRO A 827 -24.58 -0.28 20.57
C PRO A 827 -23.98 -1.26 19.56
N ILE A 828 -24.36 -2.53 19.65
CA ILE A 828 -23.89 -3.56 18.71
C ILE A 828 -24.43 -3.35 17.28
N SER A 829 -25.47 -2.53 17.13
CA SER A 829 -26.19 -2.34 15.87
C SER A 829 -25.53 -1.39 14.89
N HIS A 830 -24.74 -0.43 15.36
CA HIS A 830 -24.07 0.56 14.49
C HIS A 830 -22.81 1.14 15.12
N ILE A 831 -21.88 1.56 14.26
CA ILE A 831 -20.64 2.26 14.61
C ILE A 831 -20.91 3.75 14.81
N ASN A 832 -20.15 4.40 15.70
CA ASN A 832 -20.22 5.85 15.88
C ASN A 832 -19.60 6.60 14.71
N VAL A 833 -20.40 7.39 14.02
CA VAL A 833 -20.03 8.25 12.89
C VAL A 833 -20.56 9.65 13.15
N HIS A 834 -19.75 10.66 12.90
CA HIS A 834 -20.11 12.05 13.17
C HIS A 834 -19.82 12.97 11.99
N ILE A 835 -20.69 13.94 11.78
CA ILE A 835 -20.61 14.95 10.75
C ILE A 835 -20.01 16.22 11.36
N ARG A 836 -19.00 16.77 10.70
CA ARG A 836 -18.40 18.07 11.03
C ARG A 836 -19.37 19.20 10.67
N ASP A 837 -19.35 20.28 11.40
CA ASP A 837 -19.97 21.52 10.94
C ASP A 837 -19.21 22.17 9.77
N ASN A 838 -19.79 23.18 9.15
CA ASN A 838 -19.28 23.82 7.94
C ASN A 838 -19.15 22.86 6.74
N SER A 839 -19.95 21.79 6.67
CA SER A 839 -19.92 20.78 5.62
C SER A 839 -21.22 20.73 4.82
N ALA A 840 -21.15 20.34 3.55
CA ALA A 840 -22.28 20.05 2.69
C ALA A 840 -22.01 18.82 1.82
N LEU A 841 -22.74 17.73 2.07
CA LEU A 841 -22.49 16.40 1.54
C LEU A 841 -23.61 16.00 0.58
N LEU A 842 -23.26 15.75 -0.68
CA LEU A 842 -24.18 15.10 -1.63
C LEU A 842 -24.22 13.60 -1.28
N LEU A 843 -25.43 13.07 -1.15
CA LEU A 843 -25.69 11.69 -0.77
C LEU A 843 -26.70 11.06 -1.75
N HIS A 844 -26.68 9.73 -1.87
CA HIS A 844 -27.83 9.01 -2.42
C HIS A 844 -28.92 8.88 -1.36
N GLN A 845 -30.15 9.23 -1.72
CA GLN A 845 -31.28 9.22 -0.77
C GLN A 845 -31.70 7.81 -0.36
N VAL A 846 -31.65 6.88 -1.31
CA VAL A 846 -32.09 5.49 -1.11
C VAL A 846 -30.98 4.56 -1.59
N PRO A 847 -30.17 3.98 -0.69
CA PRO A 847 -29.20 2.95 -1.06
C PRO A 847 -29.88 1.72 -1.68
N GLY A 848 -29.38 1.28 -2.83
CA GLY A 848 -29.80 0.05 -3.50
C GLY A 848 -29.06 -1.18 -3.01
N TYR A 849 -29.28 -2.34 -3.65
CA TYR A 849 -28.55 -3.57 -3.37
C TYR A 849 -27.14 -3.57 -3.98
N THR A 850 -26.98 -2.87 -5.12
CA THR A 850 -25.70 -2.64 -5.78
C THR A 850 -25.41 -1.13 -5.92
N ILE A 851 -24.17 -0.81 -6.25
CA ILE A 851 -23.77 0.57 -6.55
C ILE A 851 -24.52 1.10 -7.80
N TYR A 852 -24.74 0.21 -8.80
CA TYR A 852 -25.54 0.57 -9.97
C TYR A 852 -26.97 1.01 -9.56
N GLU A 853 -27.68 0.16 -8.79
CA GLU A 853 -29.05 0.49 -8.33
C GLU A 853 -29.05 1.77 -7.48
N THR A 854 -28.03 1.97 -6.65
CA THR A 854 -27.87 3.16 -5.80
C THR A 854 -27.75 4.43 -6.66
N ARG A 855 -26.93 4.37 -7.70
CA ARG A 855 -26.67 5.52 -8.60
C ARG A 855 -27.85 5.89 -9.49
N GLU A 856 -28.74 4.94 -9.79
CA GLU A 856 -30.02 5.22 -10.50
C GLU A 856 -31.04 5.94 -9.61
N GLY A 857 -30.86 5.94 -8.29
CA GLY A 857 -31.74 6.58 -7.32
C GLY A 857 -31.51 8.10 -7.20
N PRO A 858 -32.47 8.79 -6.53
CA PRO A 858 -32.39 10.23 -6.32
C PRO A 858 -31.30 10.62 -5.34
N TYR A 859 -30.86 11.87 -5.43
CA TYR A 859 -29.92 12.47 -4.49
C TYR A 859 -30.62 13.12 -3.29
N SER A 860 -29.89 13.22 -2.20
CA SER A 860 -30.14 14.11 -1.07
C SER A 860 -28.91 14.96 -0.76
N LEU A 861 -29.09 16.11 -0.15
CA LEU A 861 -28.01 17.01 0.27
C LEU A 861 -28.12 17.25 1.78
N LEU A 862 -27.07 16.93 2.51
CA LEU A 862 -26.96 17.18 3.95
C LEU A 862 -26.00 18.34 4.20
N VAL A 863 -26.51 19.41 4.79
CA VAL A 863 -25.76 20.64 5.08
C VAL A 863 -25.68 20.82 6.58
N SER A 864 -24.49 20.88 7.14
CA SER A 864 -24.22 21.12 8.57
C SER A 864 -23.60 22.50 8.74
N LEU A 865 -24.40 23.46 9.20
CA LEU A 865 -23.95 24.84 9.40
C LEU A 865 -23.04 24.93 10.63
N ASN A 866 -22.01 25.77 10.52
CA ASN A 866 -21.22 26.18 11.67
C ASN A 866 -21.90 27.33 12.47
N ALA A 867 -21.27 27.77 13.55
CA ALA A 867 -21.78 28.84 14.39
C ALA A 867 -21.98 30.18 13.67
N ALA A 868 -21.29 30.40 12.53
CA ALA A 868 -21.47 31.59 11.67
C ALA A 868 -22.60 31.42 10.66
N GLY A 869 -23.28 30.27 10.63
CA GLY A 869 -24.35 29.97 9.67
C GLY A 869 -23.83 29.67 8.27
N THR A 870 -22.57 29.20 8.12
CA THR A 870 -21.97 28.85 6.83
C THR A 870 -21.76 27.35 6.71
N ALA A 871 -21.77 26.85 5.46
CA ALA A 871 -21.31 25.53 5.09
C ALA A 871 -20.79 25.53 3.65
N PHE A 872 -19.86 24.61 3.36
CA PHE A 872 -19.30 24.43 2.04
C PHE A 872 -19.15 22.94 1.73
N GLY A 873 -19.30 22.57 0.45
CA GLY A 873 -19.03 21.23 -0.04
C GLY A 873 -18.90 21.18 -1.55
N THR A 874 -18.38 20.07 -2.06
CA THR A 874 -18.22 19.82 -3.49
C THR A 874 -18.66 18.40 -3.82
N ALA A 875 -19.03 18.16 -5.07
CA ALA A 875 -19.21 16.81 -5.61
C ALA A 875 -18.70 16.75 -7.05
N TYR A 876 -18.10 15.60 -7.38
CA TYR A 876 -17.68 15.22 -8.72
C TYR A 876 -18.57 14.08 -9.21
N VAL A 877 -19.14 14.23 -10.39
CA VAL A 877 -20.05 13.25 -10.98
C VAL A 877 -19.65 12.99 -12.42
N ASP A 878 -19.53 11.71 -12.78
CA ASP A 878 -19.36 11.19 -14.14
C ASP A 878 -20.09 9.84 -14.27
N ASP A 879 -19.82 9.06 -15.31
CA ASP A 879 -20.47 7.77 -15.51
C ASP A 879 -19.97 6.66 -14.54
N GLY A 880 -18.83 6.87 -13.91
CA GLY A 880 -18.23 5.94 -12.92
C GLY A 880 -17.48 4.75 -13.50
N ILE A 881 -17.35 4.61 -14.81
CA ILE A 881 -16.78 3.41 -15.44
C ILE A 881 -15.83 3.68 -16.62
N SER A 882 -15.98 4.78 -17.32
CA SER A 882 -15.21 5.05 -18.56
C SER A 882 -13.74 5.35 -18.28
N PHE A 883 -12.86 4.80 -19.12
CA PHE A 883 -11.42 5.10 -19.14
C PHE A 883 -10.96 5.47 -20.56
N PRO A 884 -10.23 6.60 -20.76
CA PRO A 884 -10.01 7.64 -19.74
C PRO A 884 -11.36 8.21 -19.26
N PRO A 885 -11.40 8.92 -18.10
CA PRO A 885 -12.63 9.51 -17.60
C PRO A 885 -13.34 10.33 -18.68
N GLY A 886 -14.65 10.08 -18.84
CA GLY A 886 -15.50 10.76 -19.81
C GLY A 886 -15.87 12.18 -19.37
N PRO A 887 -16.89 12.78 -19.97
CA PRO A 887 -17.46 14.04 -19.52
C PRO A 887 -17.81 13.96 -18.02
N SER A 888 -17.56 15.02 -17.29
CA SER A 888 -17.83 15.11 -15.86
C SER A 888 -18.58 16.39 -15.51
N ARG A 889 -19.10 16.44 -14.29
CA ARG A 889 -19.74 17.62 -13.71
C ARG A 889 -19.26 17.82 -12.27
N SER A 890 -18.82 19.05 -12.00
CA SER A 890 -18.49 19.50 -10.64
C SER A 890 -19.65 20.30 -10.06
N LEU A 891 -20.06 19.97 -8.86
CA LEU A 891 -21.05 20.69 -8.09
C LEU A 891 -20.36 21.37 -6.91
N THR A 892 -20.80 22.59 -6.57
CA THR A 892 -20.43 23.28 -5.34
C THR A 892 -21.66 23.64 -4.54
N PHE A 893 -21.56 23.46 -3.23
CA PHE A 893 -22.63 23.74 -2.27
C PHE A 893 -22.13 24.80 -1.31
N GLN A 894 -22.76 25.96 -1.27
CA GLN A 894 -22.35 27.06 -0.41
C GLN A 894 -23.54 27.61 0.34
N ALA A 895 -23.53 27.47 1.66
CA ALA A 895 -24.54 28.04 2.54
C ALA A 895 -23.99 29.25 3.28
N ALA A 896 -24.74 30.36 3.28
CA ALA A 896 -24.45 31.57 4.05
C ALA A 896 -25.73 32.42 4.17
N GLU A 897 -25.90 33.14 5.28
CA GLU A 897 -26.95 34.13 5.50
C GLU A 897 -28.36 33.61 5.19
N GLY A 898 -28.66 32.35 5.56
CA GLY A 898 -29.97 31.73 5.33
C GLY A 898 -30.24 31.36 3.86
N THR A 899 -29.19 31.25 3.06
CA THR A 899 -29.24 30.89 1.65
C THR A 899 -28.26 29.76 1.35
N LEU A 900 -28.70 28.71 0.68
CA LEU A 900 -27.86 27.69 0.06
C LEU A 900 -27.83 27.90 -1.46
N VAL A 901 -26.66 28.04 -2.02
CA VAL A 901 -26.42 28.09 -3.45
C VAL A 901 -25.81 26.76 -3.89
N ILE A 902 -26.38 26.14 -4.89
CA ILE A 902 -25.90 24.97 -5.59
C ILE A 902 -25.45 25.44 -6.97
N ASP A 903 -24.16 25.47 -7.22
CA ASP A 903 -23.59 25.75 -8.54
C ASP A 903 -23.18 24.45 -9.23
N SER A 904 -23.25 24.46 -10.56
CA SER A 904 -23.03 23.30 -11.42
C SER A 904 -22.21 23.69 -12.65
N ASN A 905 -21.10 22.97 -12.87
CA ASN A 905 -20.22 23.22 -14.01
C ASN A 905 -19.74 21.89 -14.61
N GLY A 906 -19.83 21.72 -15.90
CA GLY A 906 -19.39 20.54 -16.64
C GLY A 906 -20.37 20.09 -17.71
N GLU A 907 -20.00 19.01 -18.43
CA GLU A 907 -20.74 18.50 -19.59
C GLU A 907 -21.56 17.23 -19.30
N TYR A 908 -21.21 16.48 -18.20
CA TYR A 908 -21.97 15.29 -17.83
C TYR A 908 -23.40 15.67 -17.43
N GLU A 909 -24.40 14.99 -18.00
CA GLU A 909 -25.80 15.22 -17.69
C GLU A 909 -26.24 14.34 -16.52
N ILE A 910 -26.52 14.95 -15.37
CA ILE A 910 -27.09 14.29 -14.20
C ILE A 910 -28.60 14.19 -14.40
N VAL A 911 -29.10 12.96 -14.58
CA VAL A 911 -30.54 12.73 -14.80
C VAL A 911 -31.31 12.55 -13.49
N GLN A 912 -30.64 12.15 -12.43
CA GLN A 912 -31.23 11.97 -11.10
C GLN A 912 -31.50 13.34 -10.44
N MET A 913 -32.64 13.44 -9.79
CA MET A 913 -33.04 14.67 -9.10
C MET A 913 -32.54 14.71 -7.66
N LEU A 914 -32.28 15.90 -7.19
CA LEU A 914 -32.12 16.18 -5.76
C LEU A 914 -33.51 16.30 -5.13
N GLU A 915 -33.92 15.30 -4.33
CA GLU A 915 -35.28 15.20 -3.77
C GLU A 915 -35.38 15.64 -2.33
N THR A 916 -34.27 15.66 -1.60
CA THR A 916 -34.28 16.09 -0.19
C THR A 916 -33.07 16.98 0.10
N ILE A 917 -33.30 18.09 0.78
CA ILE A 917 -32.24 18.95 1.33
C ILE A 917 -32.48 19.05 2.85
N THR A 918 -31.50 18.60 3.60
CA THR A 918 -31.49 18.70 5.07
C THR A 918 -30.46 19.74 5.49
N VAL A 919 -30.87 20.74 6.26
CA VAL A 919 -29.98 21.78 6.79
C VAL A 919 -30.02 21.73 8.32
N LEU A 920 -28.85 21.49 8.92
CA LEU A 920 -28.65 21.39 10.36
C LEU A 920 -28.09 22.71 10.93
N GLY A 921 -28.49 23.09 12.13
CA GLY A 921 -28.06 24.32 12.78
C GLY A 921 -28.87 25.54 12.34
N VAL A 922 -30.11 25.34 11.92
CA VAL A 922 -31.01 26.38 11.47
C VAL A 922 -31.95 26.78 12.58
N GLN A 923 -32.14 28.08 12.78
CA GLN A 923 -33.28 28.56 13.57
C GLN A 923 -34.58 28.32 12.80
N LYS A 924 -35.68 28.04 13.52
CA LYS A 924 -36.98 27.73 12.91
C LYS A 924 -37.39 28.78 11.87
N PRO A 925 -37.42 28.44 10.59
CA PRO A 925 -37.79 29.41 9.56
C PRO A 925 -39.29 29.71 9.59
N THR A 926 -39.65 30.91 9.12
CA THR A 926 -41.03 31.29 8.89
C THR A 926 -41.45 31.07 7.42
N GLN A 927 -40.46 31.00 6.53
CA GLN A 927 -40.65 30.79 5.10
C GLN A 927 -39.45 30.05 4.49
N VAL A 928 -39.72 29.14 3.56
CA VAL A 928 -38.72 28.47 2.74
C VAL A 928 -39.07 28.66 1.27
N ALA A 929 -38.06 28.93 0.44
CA ALA A 929 -38.26 29.18 -1.01
C ALA A 929 -37.13 28.52 -1.81
N ILE A 930 -37.48 27.93 -2.96
CA ILE A 930 -36.53 27.43 -3.97
C ILE A 930 -36.68 28.33 -5.22
N GLN A 931 -35.56 28.83 -5.76
CA GLN A 931 -35.54 29.73 -6.92
C GLN A 931 -36.48 30.93 -6.77
N GLY A 932 -36.60 31.47 -5.54
CA GLY A 932 -37.48 32.58 -5.21
C GLY A 932 -38.96 32.21 -5.06
N SER A 933 -39.35 30.97 -5.35
CA SER A 933 -40.74 30.48 -5.18
C SER A 933 -40.93 29.87 -3.81
N PRO A 934 -41.87 30.36 -2.98
CA PRO A 934 -42.19 29.72 -1.70
C PRO A 934 -42.63 28.26 -1.88
N ILE A 935 -42.23 27.41 -0.94
CA ILE A 935 -42.58 25.99 -0.90
C ILE A 935 -43.21 25.63 0.44
N GLU A 936 -44.10 24.63 0.43
CA GLU A 936 -44.77 24.12 1.65
C GLU A 936 -44.22 22.76 2.11
N GLY A 937 -43.44 22.09 1.27
CA GLY A 937 -42.91 20.74 1.51
C GLY A 937 -41.67 20.71 2.43
N TRP A 938 -41.75 21.37 3.60
CA TRP A 938 -40.67 21.35 4.56
C TRP A 938 -41.17 21.06 5.99
N THR A 939 -40.26 20.49 6.80
CA THR A 939 -40.46 20.24 8.25
C THR A 939 -39.29 20.80 9.04
N TYR A 940 -39.54 21.09 10.31
CA TYR A 940 -38.51 21.56 11.23
C TYR A 940 -38.54 20.79 12.55
N LYS A 941 -37.37 20.30 12.98
CA LYS A 941 -37.18 19.59 14.24
C LYS A 941 -36.35 20.46 15.19
N GLU A 942 -36.98 20.95 16.24
CA GLU A 942 -36.37 21.90 17.18
C GLU A 942 -35.20 21.28 17.95
N ALA A 943 -35.31 19.99 18.32
CA ALA A 943 -34.29 19.30 19.12
C ALA A 943 -32.92 19.18 18.43
N THR A 944 -32.86 19.16 17.12
CA THR A 944 -31.66 19.06 16.29
C THR A 944 -31.42 20.32 15.45
N GLU A 945 -32.26 21.33 15.56
CA GLU A 945 -32.25 22.56 14.74
C GLU A 945 -32.21 22.18 13.23
N GLU A 946 -33.07 21.25 12.82
CA GLU A 946 -33.05 20.58 11.54
C GLU A 946 -34.21 21.05 10.66
N LEU A 947 -33.88 21.65 9.54
CA LEU A 947 -34.80 21.94 8.44
C LEU A 947 -34.70 20.85 7.38
N VAL A 948 -35.79 20.16 7.09
CA VAL A 948 -35.87 19.18 5.99
C VAL A 948 -36.82 19.67 4.93
N VAL A 949 -36.33 19.80 3.74
CA VAL A 949 -37.09 20.19 2.53
C VAL A 949 -37.18 18.94 1.64
N SER A 950 -38.38 18.42 1.45
CA SER A 950 -38.62 17.15 0.74
C SER A 950 -39.35 17.39 -0.58
N ASN A 951 -39.22 16.43 -1.51
CA ASN A 951 -39.83 16.46 -2.84
C ASN A 951 -39.45 17.74 -3.62
N THR A 952 -38.15 18.08 -3.54
CA THR A 952 -37.66 19.32 -4.17
C THR A 952 -37.62 19.23 -5.68
N SER A 953 -37.40 18.01 -6.21
CA SER A 953 -37.26 17.71 -7.64
C SER A 953 -36.33 18.70 -8.37
N VAL A 954 -35.20 19.03 -7.72
CA VAL A 954 -34.23 19.99 -8.27
C VAL A 954 -33.25 19.26 -9.17
N GLY A 955 -33.13 19.73 -10.43
CA GLY A 955 -32.09 19.27 -11.34
C GLY A 955 -30.73 19.84 -10.97
N LEU A 956 -29.68 18.99 -11.08
CA LEU A 956 -28.31 19.35 -10.72
C LEU A 956 -27.45 19.82 -11.92
N ASN A 957 -28.07 20.10 -13.09
CA ASN A 957 -27.35 20.55 -14.29
C ASN A 957 -27.27 22.07 -14.43
N GLY A 958 -27.75 22.82 -13.45
CA GLY A 958 -27.72 24.27 -13.42
C GLY A 958 -27.72 24.83 -12.01
N GLN A 959 -27.58 26.15 -11.90
CA GLN A 959 -27.58 26.81 -10.61
C GLN A 959 -28.97 26.75 -9.94
N THR A 960 -28.99 26.47 -8.65
CA THR A 960 -30.21 26.50 -7.83
C THR A 960 -29.93 27.20 -6.50
N THR A 961 -30.97 27.86 -5.96
CA THR A 961 -30.91 28.50 -4.64
C THR A 961 -32.04 28.02 -3.75
N LEU A 962 -31.73 27.68 -2.51
CA LEU A 962 -32.69 27.48 -1.42
C LEU A 962 -32.50 28.60 -0.40
N VAL A 963 -33.60 29.25 -0.01
CA VAL A 963 -33.60 30.35 0.98
C VAL A 963 -34.54 29.98 2.12
N TRP A 964 -34.09 30.15 3.36
CA TRP A 964 -34.89 30.01 4.59
C TRP A 964 -34.78 31.30 5.41
N ARG A 965 -35.93 31.76 5.96
CA ARG A 965 -36.02 33.03 6.71
C ARG A 965 -36.89 32.88 7.95
#